data_62fbb970c05c9ca698ed3424ba9059c4
#
_entry.id   62fbb970c05c9ca698ed3424ba9059c4
#
_cell.length_a   1.000
_cell.length_b   1.000
_cell.length_c   1.000
_cell.angle_alpha   90.00
_cell.angle_beta   90.00
_cell.angle_gamma   90.00
#
_symmetry.space_group_name_H-M   'P 1'
#
loop_
_entity.id
_entity.type
_entity.pdbx_description
1 polymer ?
#
loop_
_entity_poly.entity_id
_entity_poly.type
_entity_poly.pdbx_seq_one_letter_code
_entity_poly.pdbx_strand_id
1 'polypeptide(L)'
;MQEWLKVDEETLKNKVREAYFSKFSIVGSKIDFIITQKHKDLGEINLFWAEAKQSISDIKKSFIQLILTIGKHKFHTEQTPALIGAFDAEKIAFLSFSKIQEVFYKNDIDWSVTPSDHASEQFLKLLKELDEILNEALIFYYEKNDEELKNFIKENLTNKNISKFKIDKNNFVSIYHKWSKSVKESISIDWDLAKKNGIIDADFYLADLLSNENQTIVEKLFAILNKDHYEFNAKKTDLGSIATEKTGFKDNQKAHKDFWAIYERPPLEEFWDYMIERRDLLVDQDIRERKGAFFTPRIWVDKACEYLSKALGKDYEEKYYIWDCAGGTGNLLTNFTNAKNVFCSTIDKADVDVIHERIKNGANLFENHVFQFDFLNDEFFDKVDDKGNVIYKSKLPSNLQEILKDGNKRKKLIIFINPPYAEASTTATISGTGKHKKGVSLDNYIYEKYKDILSSARRELFAQFYIRIYCEIEDCVLATFSTLKYLNGSNFAKFRETFRSKFLEGFLVPAYTFDNVKGKFPIGFLIWDMSQKDKLKKVRLDVFNENGNFLGKKNFYSDKKESINKWLRKFNIKDSRIGVLMTDAPDFQQNNHVAILNQKGTAHLIFHDIDQTNIINTAIYFSVRHTIEHTYINHNDQFLYPNKAYQNDKEFQSNCLAFMLFHGKNRISTKEGVNHFIPFSEKELGITQEAFKSDFMYKFINGKIKNEDVLFDDTLGKVEFSNEAKELLKTGKELFKYYHTHKEKTGYLVNASLYDIKEFFQGRDEKGKMNIPSKAKDEHYKILLNDLNLALDILAKKIEPKIYEYGFLRE
;
A
#
# COMPACT_ATOMS: atom_id res chain seq x y z
N MET A 1 -10.58 -48.71 8.60
CA MET A 1 -9.70 -47.86 7.80
C MET A 1 -9.72 -48.09 6.27
N GLN A 2 -9.92 -49.28 5.72
CA GLN A 2 -10.22 -49.41 4.26
C GLN A 2 -11.40 -48.55 3.80
N GLU A 3 -12.31 -48.16 4.71
CA GLU A 3 -13.42 -47.26 4.45
C GLU A 3 -12.99 -45.78 4.33
N TRP A 4 -11.88 -45.33 4.97
CA TRP A 4 -11.41 -43.94 4.90
C TRP A 4 -10.70 -43.64 3.57
N LEU A 5 -10.11 -44.65 2.94
CA LEU A 5 -9.48 -44.54 1.62
C LEU A 5 -10.47 -44.30 0.46
N LYS A 6 -11.76 -44.58 0.69
CA LYS A 6 -12.79 -44.51 -0.32
C LYS A 6 -13.75 -43.32 -0.22
N VAL A 7 -13.56 -42.47 0.76
CA VAL A 7 -14.42 -41.29 0.99
C VAL A 7 -13.80 -40.02 0.37
N ASP A 8 -14.64 -39.04 0.07
CA ASP A 8 -14.18 -37.71 -0.33
C ASP A 8 -13.51 -36.97 0.84
N GLU A 9 -12.82 -35.90 0.53
CA GLU A 9 -12.05 -35.11 1.50
C GLU A 9 -12.93 -34.56 2.62
N GLU A 10 -14.13 -34.07 2.32
CA GLU A 10 -15.03 -33.50 3.32
C GLU A 10 -15.57 -34.56 4.28
N THR A 11 -15.88 -35.74 3.77
CA THR A 11 -16.25 -36.90 4.59
C THR A 11 -15.09 -37.36 5.46
N LEU A 12 -13.85 -37.33 4.96
CA LEU A 12 -12.66 -37.64 5.75
C LEU A 12 -12.46 -36.65 6.90
N LYS A 13 -12.57 -35.35 6.62
CA LYS A 13 -12.51 -34.29 7.65
C LYS A 13 -13.51 -34.56 8.80
N ASN A 14 -14.73 -34.92 8.44
CA ASN A 14 -15.78 -35.24 9.44
C ASN A 14 -15.44 -36.50 10.25
N LYS A 15 -14.94 -37.56 9.61
CA LYS A 15 -14.55 -38.80 10.31
C LYS A 15 -13.37 -38.57 11.26
N VAL A 16 -12.34 -37.83 10.86
CA VAL A 16 -11.20 -37.47 11.72
C VAL A 16 -11.68 -36.60 12.89
N ARG A 17 -12.60 -35.66 12.63
CA ARG A 17 -13.23 -34.85 13.67
C ARG A 17 -13.95 -35.70 14.73
N GLU A 18 -14.83 -36.57 14.30
CA GLU A 18 -15.63 -37.41 15.19
C GLU A 18 -14.75 -38.35 16.03
N ALA A 19 -13.71 -38.91 15.40
CA ALA A 19 -12.83 -39.88 16.06
C ALA A 19 -11.91 -39.22 17.10
N TYR A 20 -11.36 -38.04 16.82
CA TYR A 20 -10.26 -37.49 17.61
C TYR A 20 -10.53 -36.09 18.18
N PHE A 21 -11.42 -35.28 17.59
CA PHE A 21 -11.64 -33.88 17.93
C PHE A 21 -13.10 -33.56 18.33
N SER A 22 -13.88 -34.55 18.70
CA SER A 22 -15.32 -34.39 19.01
C SER A 22 -15.62 -33.40 20.16
N LYS A 23 -14.64 -33.10 21.01
CA LYS A 23 -14.77 -32.17 22.17
C LYS A 23 -14.45 -30.72 21.82
N PHE A 24 -14.06 -30.41 20.59
CA PHE A 24 -13.62 -29.10 20.13
C PHE A 24 -14.61 -28.50 19.13
N SER A 25 -14.58 -27.18 19.01
CA SER A 25 -15.32 -26.45 17.96
C SER A 25 -14.52 -26.44 16.65
N ILE A 26 -15.24 -26.42 15.53
CA ILE A 26 -14.64 -26.24 14.19
C ILE A 26 -15.23 -25.01 13.54
N VAL A 27 -14.36 -24.22 12.91
CA VAL A 27 -14.73 -23.01 12.18
C VAL A 27 -14.38 -23.19 10.70
N GLY A 28 -15.33 -22.90 9.83
CA GLY A 28 -15.09 -22.90 8.37
C GLY A 28 -14.24 -21.69 7.94
N SER A 29 -13.15 -21.93 7.23
CA SER A 29 -12.22 -20.91 6.74
C SER A 29 -11.61 -21.33 5.41
N LYS A 30 -10.58 -20.62 4.95
CA LYS A 30 -9.71 -20.98 3.83
C LYS A 30 -8.72 -22.10 4.18
N ILE A 31 -8.53 -22.39 5.46
CA ILE A 31 -7.78 -23.53 5.97
C ILE A 31 -8.76 -24.71 6.05
N ASP A 32 -8.36 -25.87 5.57
CA ASP A 32 -9.23 -27.03 5.43
C ASP A 32 -9.78 -27.56 6.75
N PHE A 33 -8.99 -27.48 7.81
CA PHE A 33 -9.34 -28.02 9.10
C PHE A 33 -8.81 -27.12 10.24
N ILE A 34 -9.74 -26.54 10.99
CA ILE A 34 -9.44 -25.62 12.09
C ILE A 34 -10.09 -26.14 13.36
N ILE A 35 -9.30 -26.38 14.38
CA ILE A 35 -9.75 -26.73 15.72
C ILE A 35 -9.65 -25.52 16.62
N THR A 36 -10.79 -25.15 17.23
CA THR A 36 -10.88 -24.03 18.17
C THR A 36 -11.44 -24.50 19.52
N GLN A 37 -11.22 -23.68 20.52
CA GLN A 37 -11.83 -23.84 21.85
C GLN A 37 -12.33 -22.48 22.36
N LYS A 38 -13.53 -22.47 22.95
CA LYS A 38 -14.04 -21.28 23.65
C LYS A 38 -13.25 -21.05 24.94
N HIS A 39 -12.63 -19.88 25.02
CA HIS A 39 -12.07 -19.38 26.27
C HIS A 39 -13.04 -18.38 26.89
N LYS A 40 -13.15 -18.37 28.23
CA LYS A 40 -14.15 -17.58 28.96
C LYS A 40 -14.04 -16.08 28.68
N ASP A 41 -12.81 -15.57 28.48
CA ASP A 41 -12.53 -14.13 28.38
C ASP A 41 -12.00 -13.70 27.01
N LEU A 42 -11.67 -14.63 26.09
CA LEU A 42 -11.01 -14.36 24.83
C LEU A 42 -11.78 -14.79 23.57
N GLY A 43 -12.96 -15.37 23.77
CA GLY A 43 -13.71 -15.92 22.64
C GLY A 43 -13.16 -17.25 22.13
N GLU A 44 -13.15 -17.46 20.83
CA GLU A 44 -12.59 -18.67 20.22
C GLU A 44 -11.07 -18.56 20.03
N ILE A 45 -10.34 -19.55 20.57
CA ILE A 45 -8.88 -19.68 20.44
C ILE A 45 -8.56 -20.78 19.45
N ASN A 46 -7.70 -20.49 18.46
CA ASN A 46 -7.19 -21.49 17.52
C ASN A 46 -6.18 -22.42 18.24
N LEU A 47 -6.44 -23.71 18.19
CA LEU A 47 -5.56 -24.73 18.78
C LEU A 47 -4.75 -25.50 17.74
N PHE A 48 -5.34 -25.76 16.56
CA PHE A 48 -4.75 -26.54 15.52
C PHE A 48 -5.28 -26.15 14.13
N TRP A 49 -4.40 -25.96 13.17
CA TRP A 49 -4.71 -25.78 11.76
C TRP A 49 -4.10 -26.91 10.94
N ALA A 50 -4.86 -27.50 10.03
CA ALA A 50 -4.34 -28.57 9.18
C ALA A 50 -4.86 -28.49 7.74
N GLU A 51 -4.06 -29.03 6.84
CA GLU A 51 -4.41 -29.36 5.47
C GLU A 51 -4.89 -30.81 5.41
N ALA A 52 -6.00 -31.06 4.71
CA ALA A 52 -6.57 -32.39 4.51
C ALA A 52 -6.33 -32.91 3.08
N LYS A 53 -6.18 -34.22 2.91
CA LYS A 53 -6.10 -34.85 1.59
C LYS A 53 -6.92 -36.15 1.56
N GLN A 54 -7.67 -36.32 0.49
CA GLN A 54 -8.62 -37.43 0.30
C GLN A 54 -7.99 -38.82 0.35
N SER A 55 -6.78 -38.97 -0.20
CA SER A 55 -6.09 -40.27 -0.32
C SER A 55 -4.76 -40.20 0.41
N ILE A 56 -3.99 -41.29 0.42
CA ILE A 56 -2.62 -41.28 0.97
C ILE A 56 -1.80 -40.22 0.23
N SER A 57 -1.23 -39.33 0.99
CA SER A 57 -0.54 -38.15 0.47
C SER A 57 0.88 -38.00 1.01
N ASP A 58 1.66 -37.14 0.33
CA ASP A 58 2.93 -36.65 0.84
C ASP A 58 2.66 -35.56 1.89
N ILE A 59 2.83 -35.91 3.14
CA ILE A 59 2.59 -35.03 4.29
C ILE A 59 3.40 -33.73 4.20
N LYS A 60 4.64 -33.75 3.71
CA LYS A 60 5.45 -32.54 3.55
C LYS A 60 4.81 -31.58 2.56
N LYS A 61 4.33 -32.06 1.43
CA LYS A 61 3.64 -31.23 0.44
C LYS A 61 2.34 -30.62 1.01
N SER A 62 1.63 -31.38 1.84
CA SER A 62 0.43 -30.88 2.51
C SER A 62 0.77 -29.77 3.51
N PHE A 63 1.88 -29.89 4.26
CA PHE A 63 2.36 -28.78 5.11
C PHE A 63 2.72 -27.54 4.29
N ILE A 64 3.42 -27.69 3.16
CA ILE A 64 3.74 -26.54 2.30
C ILE A 64 2.48 -25.88 1.75
N GLN A 65 1.48 -26.65 1.35
CA GLN A 65 0.20 -26.10 0.91
C GLN A 65 -0.48 -25.31 2.02
N LEU A 66 -0.50 -25.82 3.25
CA LEU A 66 -1.01 -25.11 4.42
C LEU A 66 -0.23 -23.81 4.68
N ILE A 67 1.11 -23.86 4.65
CA ILE A 67 1.98 -22.71 4.86
C ILE A 67 1.70 -21.63 3.80
N LEU A 68 1.60 -22.00 2.53
CA LEU A 68 1.22 -21.07 1.46
C LEU A 68 -0.17 -20.47 1.67
N THR A 69 -1.13 -21.25 2.14
CA THR A 69 -2.48 -20.78 2.47
C THR A 69 -2.44 -19.75 3.61
N ILE A 70 -1.69 -20.03 4.67
CA ILE A 70 -1.49 -19.11 5.81
C ILE A 70 -0.84 -17.81 5.36
N GLY A 71 0.22 -17.88 4.55
CA GLY A 71 0.92 -16.69 4.03
C GLY A 71 0.05 -15.85 3.10
N LYS A 72 -0.61 -16.50 2.12
CA LYS A 72 -1.50 -15.86 1.14
C LYS A 72 -2.64 -15.06 1.78
N HIS A 73 -3.25 -15.60 2.82
CA HIS A 73 -4.37 -14.97 3.52
C HIS A 73 -3.94 -14.19 4.76
N LYS A 74 -2.62 -14.13 5.03
CA LYS A 74 -2.04 -13.43 6.19
C LYS A 74 -2.54 -13.91 7.55
N PHE A 75 -2.97 -15.16 7.66
CA PHE A 75 -3.43 -15.73 8.93
C PHE A 75 -2.35 -15.75 10.02
N HIS A 76 -1.07 -15.74 9.64
CA HIS A 76 0.06 -15.60 10.58
C HIS A 76 0.07 -14.26 11.34
N THR A 77 -0.69 -13.24 10.90
CA THR A 77 -0.82 -11.95 11.58
C THR A 77 -1.97 -11.93 12.59
N GLU A 78 -2.77 -13.00 12.63
CA GLU A 78 -3.87 -13.18 13.56
C GLU A 78 -3.45 -14.09 14.73
N GLN A 79 -4.42 -14.56 15.53
CA GLN A 79 -4.14 -15.56 16.55
C GLN A 79 -3.81 -16.90 15.89
N THR A 80 -2.53 -17.27 15.87
CA THR A 80 -2.05 -18.53 15.36
C THR A 80 -2.22 -19.67 16.35
N PRO A 81 -2.41 -20.92 15.92
CA PRO A 81 -2.46 -22.08 16.80
C PRO A 81 -1.06 -22.44 17.31
N ALA A 82 -1.00 -23.18 18.39
CA ALA A 82 0.29 -23.75 18.87
C ALA A 82 0.82 -24.82 17.90
N LEU A 83 -0.07 -25.57 17.26
CA LEU A 83 0.25 -26.65 16.34
C LEU A 83 -0.40 -26.43 14.99
N ILE A 84 0.37 -26.78 13.94
CA ILE A 84 -0.13 -26.99 12.59
C ILE A 84 0.02 -28.44 12.19
N GLY A 85 -0.71 -28.86 11.17
CA GLY A 85 -0.64 -30.24 10.71
C GLY A 85 -1.10 -30.48 9.30
N ALA A 86 -1.00 -31.73 8.93
CA ALA A 86 -1.59 -32.27 7.72
C ALA A 86 -2.10 -33.69 7.99
N PHE A 87 -3.18 -34.09 7.34
CA PHE A 87 -3.66 -35.44 7.47
C PHE A 87 -4.26 -35.96 6.17
N ASP A 88 -4.25 -37.26 6.07
CA ASP A 88 -4.86 -38.01 4.97
C ASP A 88 -5.65 -39.23 5.49
N ALA A 89 -6.02 -40.13 4.61
CA ALA A 89 -6.81 -41.31 5.01
C ALA A 89 -6.03 -42.33 5.87
N GLU A 90 -4.73 -42.21 5.99
CA GLU A 90 -3.87 -43.18 6.70
C GLU A 90 -3.27 -42.61 7.98
N LYS A 91 -2.93 -41.32 8.01
CA LYS A 91 -2.12 -40.69 9.04
C LYS A 91 -2.43 -39.22 9.25
N ILE A 92 -2.01 -38.72 10.43
CA ILE A 92 -2.03 -37.32 10.80
C ILE A 92 -0.66 -36.89 11.33
N ALA A 93 -0.23 -35.69 10.98
CA ALA A 93 1.03 -35.14 11.42
C ALA A 93 0.85 -33.81 12.13
N PHE A 94 1.67 -33.58 13.14
CA PHE A 94 1.70 -32.34 13.92
C PHE A 94 3.08 -31.71 13.92
N LEU A 95 3.12 -30.38 13.82
CA LEU A 95 4.33 -29.59 13.91
C LEU A 95 4.04 -28.33 14.73
N SER A 96 5.00 -27.89 15.56
CA SER A 96 4.84 -26.61 16.26
C SER A 96 4.86 -25.45 15.27
N PHE A 97 3.86 -24.56 15.37
CA PHE A 97 3.78 -23.35 14.54
C PHE A 97 5.03 -22.47 14.68
N SER A 98 5.60 -22.38 15.89
CA SER A 98 6.80 -21.60 16.17
C SER A 98 8.02 -21.97 15.31
N LYS A 99 8.11 -23.23 14.86
CA LYS A 99 9.23 -23.70 14.01
C LYS A 99 9.18 -23.16 12.59
N ILE A 100 8.00 -22.79 12.10
CA ILE A 100 7.80 -22.26 10.74
C ILE A 100 7.47 -20.76 10.73
N GLN A 101 7.31 -20.15 11.87
CA GLN A 101 6.84 -18.78 11.98
C GLN A 101 7.72 -17.77 11.23
N GLU A 102 9.04 -17.93 11.25
CA GLU A 102 9.97 -17.03 10.58
C GLU A 102 9.82 -16.98 9.06
N VAL A 103 9.29 -18.04 8.47
CA VAL A 103 9.10 -18.15 7.01
C VAL A 103 8.16 -17.07 6.49
N PHE A 104 7.13 -16.73 7.27
CA PHE A 104 6.11 -15.74 6.84
C PHE A 104 6.64 -14.29 6.75
N TYR A 105 7.84 -14.05 7.25
CA TYR A 105 8.48 -12.73 7.26
C TYR A 105 9.65 -12.63 6.28
N LYS A 106 9.88 -13.69 5.49
CA LYS A 106 10.85 -13.66 4.39
C LYS A 106 10.29 -12.85 3.22
N ASN A 107 11.10 -11.89 2.74
CA ASN A 107 10.72 -11.00 1.65
C ASN A 107 10.94 -11.62 0.24
N ASP A 108 11.47 -12.82 0.16
CA ASP A 108 11.83 -13.53 -1.06
C ASP A 108 10.82 -14.63 -1.45
N ILE A 109 9.64 -14.66 -0.79
CA ILE A 109 8.54 -15.58 -1.07
C ILE A 109 7.34 -14.82 -1.61
N ASP A 110 6.90 -15.20 -2.80
CA ASP A 110 5.64 -14.70 -3.36
C ASP A 110 4.44 -15.48 -2.79
N TRP A 111 3.76 -14.89 -1.82
CA TRP A 111 2.58 -15.45 -1.18
C TRP A 111 1.31 -15.40 -2.04
N SER A 112 1.34 -14.80 -3.23
CA SER A 112 0.18 -14.70 -4.12
C SER A 112 -0.10 -15.99 -4.90
N VAL A 113 0.85 -16.92 -4.95
CA VAL A 113 0.74 -18.19 -5.67
C VAL A 113 -0.44 -19.03 -5.20
N THR A 114 -0.93 -19.93 -6.07
CA THR A 114 -1.97 -20.87 -5.70
C THR A 114 -1.38 -21.97 -4.80
N PRO A 115 -1.85 -22.15 -3.55
CA PRO A 115 -1.24 -23.08 -2.61
C PRO A 115 -1.21 -24.53 -3.10
N SER A 116 -2.18 -24.96 -3.90
CA SER A 116 -2.25 -26.29 -4.49
C SER A 116 -1.43 -26.48 -5.76
N ASP A 117 -0.74 -25.45 -6.26
CA ASP A 117 0.17 -25.57 -7.40
C ASP A 117 1.54 -26.05 -6.92
N HIS A 118 1.67 -27.39 -6.83
CA HIS A 118 2.89 -28.05 -6.38
C HIS A 118 4.08 -27.90 -7.35
N ALA A 119 3.85 -27.39 -8.57
CA ALA A 119 4.88 -27.16 -9.57
C ALA A 119 5.42 -25.72 -9.51
N SER A 120 4.79 -24.81 -8.77
CA SER A 120 5.23 -23.43 -8.68
C SER A 120 6.62 -23.31 -8.04
N GLU A 121 7.40 -22.36 -8.50
CA GLU A 121 8.75 -22.08 -7.98
C GLU A 121 8.74 -21.85 -6.47
N GLN A 122 7.73 -21.13 -5.96
CA GLN A 122 7.61 -20.82 -4.54
C GLN A 122 7.29 -22.06 -3.70
N PHE A 123 6.46 -22.97 -4.21
CA PHE A 123 6.16 -24.24 -3.55
C PHE A 123 7.44 -25.10 -3.41
N LEU A 124 8.18 -25.25 -4.52
CA LEU A 124 9.42 -26.06 -4.55
C LEU A 124 10.53 -25.44 -3.68
N LYS A 125 10.62 -24.10 -3.66
CA LYS A 125 11.54 -23.37 -2.80
C LYS A 125 11.25 -23.63 -1.32
N LEU A 126 10.01 -23.44 -0.88
CA LEU A 126 9.60 -23.70 0.50
C LEU A 126 9.78 -25.16 0.90
N LEU A 127 9.46 -26.09 0.02
CA LEU A 127 9.66 -27.52 0.27
C LEU A 127 11.13 -27.85 0.54
N LYS A 128 12.06 -27.24 -0.21
CA LYS A 128 13.49 -27.42 -0.01
C LYS A 128 13.99 -26.73 1.26
N GLU A 129 13.56 -25.51 1.52
CA GLU A 129 14.03 -24.73 2.67
C GLU A 129 13.55 -25.29 4.01
N LEU A 130 12.33 -25.85 4.03
CA LEU A 130 11.72 -26.39 5.24
C LEU A 130 11.89 -27.89 5.42
N ASP A 131 12.60 -28.59 4.52
CA ASP A 131 12.69 -30.05 4.55
C ASP A 131 13.18 -30.59 5.90
N GLU A 132 14.20 -29.99 6.48
CA GLU A 132 14.73 -30.41 7.80
C GLU A 132 13.68 -30.16 8.91
N ILE A 133 13.01 -29.04 8.92
CA ILE A 133 11.97 -28.71 9.91
C ILE A 133 10.77 -29.63 9.76
N LEU A 134 10.36 -29.94 8.54
CA LEU A 134 9.23 -30.84 8.28
C LEU A 134 9.54 -32.30 8.63
N ASN A 135 10.82 -32.70 8.68
CA ASN A 135 11.22 -34.02 9.19
C ASN A 135 10.98 -34.18 10.71
N GLU A 136 10.84 -33.06 11.44
CA GLU A 136 10.57 -33.10 12.88
C GLU A 136 9.07 -33.24 13.20
N ALA A 137 8.19 -33.32 12.18
CA ALA A 137 6.77 -33.50 12.39
C ALA A 137 6.47 -34.86 13.05
N LEU A 138 5.63 -34.83 14.08
CA LEU A 138 5.16 -36.03 14.75
C LEU A 138 4.05 -36.66 13.93
N ILE A 139 4.29 -37.87 13.39
CA ILE A 139 3.35 -38.57 12.52
C ILE A 139 2.73 -39.73 13.27
N PHE A 140 1.40 -39.77 13.28
CA PHE A 140 0.61 -40.84 13.87
C PHE A 140 -0.20 -41.54 12.77
N TYR A 141 -0.05 -42.85 12.66
CA TYR A 141 -0.85 -43.71 11.79
C TYR A 141 -2.08 -44.17 12.53
N TYR A 142 -3.27 -43.91 12.02
CA TYR A 142 -4.52 -44.20 12.70
C TYR A 142 -4.66 -45.69 13.10
N GLU A 143 -4.14 -46.62 12.31
CA GLU A 143 -4.17 -48.05 12.66
C GLU A 143 -3.16 -48.48 13.72
N LYS A 144 -2.00 -47.80 13.76
CA LYS A 144 -0.88 -48.25 14.58
C LYS A 144 -0.78 -47.46 15.89
N ASN A 145 -1.16 -46.19 15.86
CA ASN A 145 -0.89 -45.23 16.92
C ASN A 145 -2.19 -44.60 17.48
N ASP A 146 -3.34 -45.27 17.41
CA ASP A 146 -4.65 -44.70 17.76
C ASP A 146 -4.68 -44.18 19.22
N GLU A 147 -4.21 -45.00 20.18
CA GLU A 147 -4.15 -44.61 21.60
C GLU A 147 -3.11 -43.51 21.86
N GLU A 148 -1.96 -43.57 21.21
CA GLU A 148 -0.90 -42.56 21.32
C GLU A 148 -1.41 -41.21 20.75
N LEU A 149 -2.12 -41.23 19.61
CA LEU A 149 -2.72 -40.04 19.03
C LEU A 149 -3.76 -39.40 19.94
N LYS A 150 -4.66 -40.22 20.54
CA LYS A 150 -5.65 -39.75 21.50
C LYS A 150 -5.03 -39.12 22.73
N ASN A 151 -3.99 -39.73 23.26
CA ASN A 151 -3.23 -39.19 24.39
C ASN A 151 -2.49 -37.90 24.01
N PHE A 152 -1.82 -37.87 22.85
CA PHE A 152 -1.16 -36.67 22.35
C PHE A 152 -2.14 -35.47 22.22
N ILE A 153 -3.32 -35.70 21.64
CA ILE A 153 -4.35 -34.67 21.48
C ILE A 153 -4.85 -34.19 22.85
N LYS A 154 -5.09 -35.13 23.78
CA LYS A 154 -5.53 -34.81 25.13
C LYS A 154 -4.51 -34.03 25.93
N GLU A 155 -3.23 -34.27 25.75
CA GLU A 155 -2.15 -33.60 26.49
C GLU A 155 -1.81 -32.26 25.87
N ASN A 156 -1.79 -32.14 24.54
CA ASN A 156 -1.29 -30.95 23.83
C ASN A 156 -2.37 -29.96 23.38
N LEU A 157 -3.63 -30.40 23.24
CA LEU A 157 -4.74 -29.53 22.82
C LEU A 157 -5.74 -29.20 23.95
N THR A 158 -5.36 -29.40 25.21
CA THR A 158 -6.20 -29.05 26.37
C THR A 158 -5.71 -27.82 27.11
N ASN A 159 -6.64 -27.10 27.78
CA ASN A 159 -6.43 -25.81 28.46
C ASN A 159 -5.32 -25.78 29.55
N LYS A 160 -4.67 -26.88 29.86
CA LYS A 160 -3.64 -26.94 30.92
C LYS A 160 -2.22 -26.72 30.39
N ASN A 161 -1.98 -26.87 29.10
CA ASN A 161 -0.69 -26.72 28.46
C ASN A 161 -0.76 -25.73 27.27
N ILE A 162 -1.52 -24.64 27.43
CA ILE A 162 -1.32 -23.51 26.51
C ILE A 162 0.06 -22.96 26.89
N SER A 163 1.10 -23.37 26.14
CA SER A 163 2.35 -22.64 26.20
C SER A 163 2.02 -21.19 25.86
N LYS A 164 2.34 -20.28 26.78
CA LYS A 164 2.11 -18.86 26.54
C LYS A 164 2.68 -18.49 25.17
N PHE A 165 1.94 -17.73 24.41
CA PHE A 165 2.40 -17.29 23.10
C PHE A 165 3.65 -16.43 23.23
N LYS A 166 4.72 -16.85 22.60
CA LYS A 166 5.96 -16.06 22.55
C LYS A 166 5.74 -14.80 21.74
N ILE A 167 6.21 -13.70 22.27
CA ILE A 167 6.21 -12.41 21.62
C ILE A 167 7.57 -12.17 20.98
N ASP A 168 7.59 -11.80 19.71
CA ASP A 168 8.78 -11.51 18.95
C ASP A 168 8.62 -10.23 18.12
N LYS A 169 9.67 -9.88 17.36
CA LYS A 169 9.68 -8.71 16.47
C LYS A 169 8.54 -8.67 15.43
N ASN A 170 7.89 -9.80 15.17
CA ASN A 170 6.94 -9.95 14.07
C ASN A 170 5.48 -9.83 14.54
N ASN A 171 5.21 -10.23 15.78
CA ASN A 171 3.83 -10.25 16.31
C ASN A 171 3.54 -9.19 17.36
N PHE A 172 4.55 -8.49 17.92
CA PHE A 172 4.35 -7.53 19.02
C PHE A 172 3.37 -6.40 18.68
N VAL A 173 3.32 -5.93 17.41
CA VAL A 173 2.38 -4.91 16.96
C VAL A 173 0.94 -5.46 16.94
N SER A 174 0.75 -6.70 16.44
CA SER A 174 -0.55 -7.35 16.43
C SER A 174 -1.07 -7.58 17.86
N ILE A 175 -0.17 -7.95 18.77
CA ILE A 175 -0.49 -8.14 20.18
C ILE A 175 -0.83 -6.81 20.87
N TYR A 176 -0.11 -5.72 20.53
CA TYR A 176 -0.48 -4.38 20.96
C TYR A 176 -1.92 -3.99 20.58
N HIS A 177 -2.34 -4.25 19.33
CA HIS A 177 -3.72 -3.96 18.94
C HIS A 177 -4.77 -4.76 19.73
N LYS A 178 -4.44 -5.97 20.15
CA LYS A 178 -5.30 -6.77 21.03
C LYS A 178 -5.28 -6.23 22.46
N TRP A 179 -4.09 -5.88 22.97
CA TRP A 179 -3.91 -5.24 24.27
C TRP A 179 -4.68 -3.92 24.36
N SER A 180 -4.59 -3.08 23.34
CA SER A 180 -5.31 -1.81 23.27
C SER A 180 -6.83 -1.97 23.36
N LYS A 181 -7.38 -3.06 22.83
CA LYS A 181 -8.82 -3.36 22.93
C LYS A 181 -9.23 -3.98 24.27
N SER A 182 -8.34 -4.69 24.93
CA SER A 182 -8.66 -5.50 26.12
C SER A 182 -8.22 -4.84 27.43
N VAL A 183 -7.02 -4.25 27.46
CA VAL A 183 -6.38 -3.77 28.68
C VAL A 183 -6.45 -2.25 28.82
N LYS A 184 -6.25 -1.50 27.73
CA LYS A 184 -6.18 -0.04 27.73
C LYS A 184 -7.34 0.63 28.45
N GLU A 185 -8.58 0.19 28.21
CA GLU A 185 -9.78 0.78 28.83
C GLU A 185 -9.88 0.50 30.33
N SER A 186 -9.16 -0.52 30.83
CA SER A 186 -9.10 -0.83 32.27
C SER A 186 -8.16 0.08 33.04
N ILE A 187 -7.27 0.81 32.39
CA ILE A 187 -6.33 1.74 33.03
C ILE A 187 -7.05 3.03 33.42
N SER A 188 -6.83 3.51 34.65
CA SER A 188 -7.48 4.70 35.21
C SER A 188 -6.77 6.00 34.81
N ILE A 189 -6.68 6.28 33.50
CA ILE A 189 -6.00 7.46 32.97
C ILE A 189 -6.90 8.25 32.02
N ASP A 190 -6.70 9.55 31.98
CA ASP A 190 -7.23 10.42 30.91
C ASP A 190 -6.25 10.39 29.74
N TRP A 191 -6.61 9.61 28.71
CA TRP A 191 -5.77 9.41 27.52
C TRP A 191 -5.53 10.69 26.71
N ASP A 192 -6.47 11.64 26.70
CA ASP A 192 -6.31 12.90 25.99
C ASP A 192 -5.32 13.83 26.70
N LEU A 193 -5.34 13.82 28.04
CA LEU A 193 -4.37 14.54 28.85
C LEU A 193 -2.98 13.90 28.75
N ALA A 194 -2.88 12.59 28.83
CA ALA A 194 -1.63 11.86 28.67
C ALA A 194 -0.98 12.15 27.32
N LYS A 195 -1.74 12.12 26.25
CA LYS A 195 -1.28 12.46 24.88
C LYS A 195 -0.75 13.88 24.76
N LYS A 196 -1.37 14.85 25.42
CA LYS A 196 -0.87 16.24 25.46
C LYS A 196 0.48 16.35 26.17
N ASN A 197 0.79 15.43 27.06
CA ASN A 197 2.05 15.34 27.78
C ASN A 197 3.09 14.44 27.07
N GLY A 198 2.81 13.95 25.86
CA GLY A 198 3.70 13.11 25.06
C GLY A 198 3.68 11.62 25.41
N ILE A 199 2.78 11.20 26.29
CA ILE A 199 2.62 9.80 26.70
C ILE A 199 1.46 9.18 25.92
N ILE A 200 1.72 8.04 25.34
CA ILE A 200 0.74 7.28 24.54
C ILE A 200 0.46 5.91 25.15
N ASP A 201 -0.63 5.30 24.74
CA ASP A 201 -1.02 3.96 25.20
C ASP A 201 0.02 2.87 24.89
N ALA A 202 0.79 3.04 23.80
CA ALA A 202 1.92 2.18 23.48
C ALA A 202 3.01 2.17 24.56
N ASP A 203 3.18 3.25 25.33
CA ASP A 203 4.14 3.31 26.44
C ASP A 203 3.76 2.36 27.57
N PHE A 204 2.47 2.28 27.86
CA PHE A 204 1.92 1.33 28.85
C PHE A 204 2.01 -0.11 28.36
N TYR A 205 1.76 -0.34 27.07
CA TYR A 205 1.96 -1.66 26.46
C TYR A 205 3.41 -2.12 26.53
N LEU A 206 4.37 -1.25 26.22
CA LEU A 206 5.80 -1.56 26.31
C LEU A 206 6.24 -1.80 27.76
N ALA A 207 5.68 -1.05 28.71
CA ALA A 207 5.90 -1.28 30.13
C ALA A 207 5.41 -2.67 30.59
N ASP A 208 4.25 -3.10 30.08
CA ASP A 208 3.72 -4.43 30.31
C ASP A 208 4.56 -5.52 29.65
N LEU A 209 4.83 -5.32 28.35
CA LEU A 209 5.57 -6.27 27.51
C LEU A 209 6.96 -6.59 28.08
N LEU A 210 7.65 -5.54 28.53
CA LEU A 210 9.00 -5.62 29.08
C LEU A 210 8.99 -5.72 30.61
N SER A 211 8.04 -6.49 31.16
CA SER A 211 7.89 -6.72 32.60
C SER A 211 8.00 -8.20 32.95
N ASN A 212 8.51 -8.47 34.15
CA ASN A 212 8.49 -9.77 34.78
C ASN A 212 7.66 -9.67 36.08
N GLU A 213 6.76 -10.62 36.33
CA GLU A 213 5.87 -10.66 37.50
C GLU A 213 5.19 -9.31 37.82
N ASN A 214 4.70 -8.62 36.82
CA ASN A 214 4.10 -7.28 36.91
C ASN A 214 5.08 -6.17 37.36
N GLN A 215 6.35 -6.32 37.11
CA GLN A 215 7.33 -5.25 37.32
C GLN A 215 8.12 -5.04 36.03
N THR A 216 8.09 -3.83 35.49
CA THR A 216 8.90 -3.47 34.33
C THR A 216 10.37 -3.61 34.66
N ILE A 217 11.14 -4.32 33.82
CA ILE A 217 12.56 -4.62 34.04
C ILE A 217 13.48 -3.66 33.31
N VAL A 218 12.95 -2.86 32.38
CA VAL A 218 13.67 -1.81 31.65
C VAL A 218 13.40 -0.48 32.33
N GLU A 219 14.40 0.07 33.01
CA GLU A 219 14.24 1.25 33.90
C GLU A 219 13.88 2.57 33.19
N LYS A 220 13.97 2.62 31.88
CA LYS A 220 13.94 3.89 31.13
C LYS A 220 12.84 3.95 30.08
N LEU A 221 11.73 3.29 30.31
CA LEU A 221 10.51 3.47 29.53
C LEU A 221 9.72 4.71 30.01
N PHE A 222 8.86 5.25 29.14
CA PHE A 222 8.00 6.40 29.45
C PHE A 222 6.98 6.12 30.54
N ALA A 223 6.53 4.88 30.60
CA ALA A 223 5.73 4.35 31.69
C ALA A 223 6.40 3.07 32.20
N ILE A 224 6.32 2.83 33.47
CA ILE A 224 6.75 1.59 34.11
C ILE A 224 5.58 0.97 34.88
N LEU A 225 5.42 -0.32 34.76
CA LEU A 225 4.48 -1.08 35.60
C LEU A 225 5.17 -1.43 36.90
N ASN A 226 4.54 -1.12 38.03
CA ASN A 226 5.01 -1.45 39.37
C ASN A 226 3.89 -2.13 40.16
N LYS A 227 3.86 -3.46 40.12
CA LYS A 227 2.89 -4.37 40.76
C LYS A 227 1.44 -4.15 40.31
N ASP A 228 0.78 -3.12 40.80
CA ASP A 228 -0.65 -2.84 40.66
C ASP A 228 -0.95 -1.47 40.05
N HIS A 229 0.06 -0.72 39.69
CA HIS A 229 -0.06 0.61 39.08
C HIS A 229 1.05 0.90 38.12
N TYR A 230 0.80 1.86 37.24
CA TYR A 230 1.83 2.44 36.39
C TYR A 230 2.35 3.73 37.00
N GLU A 231 3.65 3.97 36.81
CA GLU A 231 4.31 5.23 37.11
C GLU A 231 4.82 5.85 35.80
N PHE A 232 4.57 7.12 35.56
CA PHE A 232 5.03 7.84 34.38
C PHE A 232 5.32 9.31 34.70
N ASN A 233 6.18 9.95 33.92
CA ASN A 233 6.57 11.32 34.11
C ASN A 233 5.54 12.26 33.50
N ALA A 234 4.77 12.95 34.31
CA ALA A 234 3.95 14.08 33.89
C ALA A 234 4.77 15.37 33.80
N LYS A 235 4.22 16.38 33.10
CA LYS A 235 4.83 17.68 32.85
C LYS A 235 5.76 18.18 33.95
N LYS A 236 6.88 18.82 33.55
CA LYS A 236 7.63 19.75 34.44
C LYS A 236 6.65 20.71 35.07
N THR A 237 6.63 20.75 36.39
CA THR A 237 6.00 21.84 37.16
C THR A 237 6.69 23.16 36.83
N ASP A 238 6.03 24.29 37.00
CA ASP A 238 6.63 25.66 36.81
C ASP A 238 7.93 25.88 37.60
N LEU A 239 8.21 24.98 38.56
CA LEU A 239 9.43 24.98 39.39
C LEU A 239 10.55 24.05 38.83
N GLY A 240 10.39 23.44 37.67
CA GLY A 240 11.42 22.61 37.02
C GLY A 240 11.59 21.20 37.55
N SER A 241 10.78 20.75 38.50
CA SER A 241 10.78 19.37 39.00
C SER A 241 9.88 18.50 38.10
N ILE A 242 10.30 17.24 37.82
CA ILE A 242 9.52 16.24 37.14
C ILE A 242 8.59 15.60 38.18
N ALA A 243 7.28 15.76 38.03
CA ALA A 243 6.33 15.04 38.87
C ALA A 243 6.08 13.67 38.25
N THR A 244 6.30 12.61 39.02
CA THR A 244 5.90 11.25 38.67
C THR A 244 4.43 11.07 39.03
N GLU A 245 3.61 10.77 38.04
CA GLU A 245 2.20 10.42 38.27
C GLU A 245 2.05 8.90 38.37
N LYS A 246 1.04 8.48 39.17
CA LYS A 246 0.68 7.09 39.34
C LYS A 246 -0.74 6.86 38.88
N THR A 247 -0.96 5.78 38.14
CA THR A 247 -2.30 5.37 37.74
C THR A 247 -2.48 3.86 37.92
N GLY A 248 -3.63 3.47 38.43
CA GLY A 248 -3.99 2.07 38.64
C GLY A 248 -5.00 1.56 37.60
N PHE A 249 -5.67 0.49 37.95
CA PHE A 249 -6.66 -0.16 37.10
C PHE A 249 -8.07 0.01 37.65
N LYS A 250 -9.06 0.25 36.80
CA LYS A 250 -10.48 0.39 37.13
C LYS A 250 -11.12 -0.93 37.58
N ASP A 251 -10.54 -2.06 37.18
CA ASP A 251 -11.05 -3.42 37.32
C ASP A 251 -10.20 -4.31 38.25
N ASN A 252 -9.36 -3.71 39.11
CA ASN A 252 -8.42 -4.43 39.98
C ASN A 252 -7.44 -5.35 39.17
N GLN A 253 -6.98 -4.90 38.05
CA GLN A 253 -6.08 -5.62 37.11
C GLN A 253 -6.67 -6.87 36.45
N LYS A 254 -7.98 -7.04 36.45
CA LYS A 254 -8.58 -8.26 35.91
C LYS A 254 -8.25 -8.43 34.43
N ALA A 255 -8.58 -7.45 33.57
CA ALA A 255 -8.34 -7.50 32.16
C ALA A 255 -6.84 -7.65 31.82
N HIS A 256 -5.98 -6.97 32.58
CA HIS A 256 -4.52 -7.09 32.48
C HIS A 256 -4.03 -8.51 32.78
N LYS A 257 -4.46 -9.11 33.88
CA LYS A 257 -4.09 -10.48 34.28
C LYS A 257 -4.58 -11.51 33.27
N ASP A 258 -5.83 -11.38 32.83
CA ASP A 258 -6.43 -12.28 31.83
C ASP A 258 -5.69 -12.21 30.50
N PHE A 259 -5.30 -11.01 30.06
CA PHE A 259 -4.54 -10.81 28.83
C PHE A 259 -3.15 -11.45 28.92
N TRP A 260 -2.37 -11.15 29.97
CA TRP A 260 -1.00 -11.64 30.12
C TRP A 260 -0.90 -13.09 30.60
N ALA A 261 -2.02 -13.72 30.91
CA ALA A 261 -2.07 -15.18 31.11
C ALA A 261 -1.79 -15.96 29.80
N ILE A 262 -2.01 -15.31 28.64
CA ILE A 262 -1.93 -15.92 27.30
C ILE A 262 -0.56 -15.73 26.69
N TYR A 263 0.08 -14.58 26.93
CA TYR A 263 1.32 -14.19 26.29
C TYR A 263 2.49 -14.35 27.24
N GLU A 264 3.62 -14.85 26.70
CA GLU A 264 4.89 -14.93 27.42
C GLU A 264 5.55 -13.55 27.43
N ARG A 265 5.89 -13.07 28.60
CA ARG A 265 6.64 -11.82 28.79
C ARG A 265 7.66 -11.97 29.91
N PRO A 266 8.80 -11.27 29.85
CA PRO A 266 9.24 -10.46 28.71
C PRO A 266 9.60 -11.34 27.51
N PRO A 267 9.58 -10.78 26.28
CA PRO A 267 10.14 -11.46 25.12
C PRO A 267 11.66 -11.67 25.27
N LEU A 268 12.29 -12.41 24.34
CA LEU A 268 13.73 -12.58 24.35
C LEU A 268 14.46 -11.23 24.33
N GLU A 269 15.51 -11.08 25.12
CA GLU A 269 16.25 -9.83 25.32
C GLU A 269 16.77 -9.23 24.00
N GLU A 270 17.14 -10.09 23.05
CA GLU A 270 17.57 -9.69 21.70
C GLU A 270 16.52 -8.90 20.89
N PHE A 271 15.23 -8.92 21.30
CA PHE A 271 14.15 -8.19 20.65
C PHE A 271 13.78 -6.87 21.36
N TRP A 272 14.29 -6.61 22.55
CA TRP A 272 13.86 -5.45 23.35
C TRP A 272 14.15 -4.13 22.66
N ASP A 273 15.39 -3.93 22.23
CA ASP A 273 15.76 -2.71 21.51
C ASP A 273 14.94 -2.52 20.24
N TYR A 274 14.72 -3.60 19.49
CA TYR A 274 13.88 -3.58 18.30
C TYR A 274 12.45 -3.10 18.62
N MET A 275 11.85 -3.58 19.70
CA MET A 275 10.47 -3.24 20.09
C MET A 275 10.37 -1.80 20.63
N ILE A 276 11.34 -1.37 21.42
CA ILE A 276 11.43 0.00 21.96
C ILE A 276 11.63 1.00 20.83
N GLU A 277 12.52 0.73 19.90
CA GLU A 277 12.81 1.56 18.74
C GLU A 277 11.59 1.74 17.82
N ARG A 278 10.66 0.82 17.87
CA ARG A 278 9.45 0.82 17.03
C ARG A 278 8.18 1.24 17.76
N ARG A 279 8.33 1.99 18.84
CA ARG A 279 7.21 2.60 19.57
C ARG A 279 6.24 3.34 18.63
N ASP A 280 6.74 3.98 17.60
CA ASP A 280 5.95 4.67 16.57
C ASP A 280 5.08 3.72 15.72
N LEU A 281 5.44 2.44 15.56
CA LEU A 281 4.57 1.43 14.94
C LEU A 281 3.35 1.11 15.79
N LEU A 282 3.40 1.36 17.08
CA LEU A 282 2.32 1.13 18.03
C LEU A 282 1.33 2.31 18.12
N VAL A 283 1.63 3.45 17.48
CA VAL A 283 0.68 4.56 17.36
C VAL A 283 -0.45 4.16 16.42
N ASP A 284 -1.69 4.48 16.77
CA ASP A 284 -2.87 4.20 15.94
C ASP A 284 -2.65 4.65 14.48
N GLN A 285 -3.04 3.80 13.54
CA GLN A 285 -2.87 4.06 12.10
C GLN A 285 -3.46 5.41 11.67
N ASP A 286 -4.59 5.80 12.25
CA ASP A 286 -5.23 7.11 11.99
C ASP A 286 -4.35 8.29 12.39
N ILE A 287 -3.60 8.16 13.49
CA ILE A 287 -2.73 9.23 13.99
C ILE A 287 -1.51 9.33 13.10
N ARG A 288 -0.94 8.18 12.69
CA ARG A 288 0.19 8.12 11.76
C ARG A 288 -0.17 8.65 10.38
N GLU A 289 -1.31 8.23 9.83
CA GLU A 289 -1.80 8.74 8.54
C GLU A 289 -2.07 10.25 8.58
N ARG A 290 -2.59 10.77 9.70
CA ARG A 290 -2.80 12.22 9.88
C ARG A 290 -1.50 12.99 9.98
N LYS A 291 -0.52 12.47 10.71
CA LYS A 291 0.81 13.09 10.85
C LYS A 291 1.69 12.85 9.61
N GLY A 292 1.36 11.84 8.76
CA GLY A 292 2.18 11.42 7.62
C GLY A 292 3.54 10.83 8.05
N ALA A 293 3.64 10.37 9.28
CA ALA A 293 4.86 9.80 9.83
C ALA A 293 4.98 8.33 9.43
N PHE A 294 5.99 8.01 8.63
CA PHE A 294 6.29 6.66 8.16
C PHE A 294 7.74 6.32 8.45
N PHE A 295 7.94 5.11 8.96
CA PHE A 295 9.26 4.59 9.27
C PHE A 295 10.04 4.24 7.98
N THR A 296 11.31 4.65 7.90
CA THR A 296 12.17 4.29 6.76
C THR A 296 12.81 2.93 6.98
N PRO A 297 12.55 1.92 6.13
CA PRO A 297 13.18 0.62 6.22
C PRO A 297 14.70 0.69 6.09
N ARG A 298 15.42 -0.15 6.83
CA ARG A 298 16.88 -0.13 6.86
C ARG A 298 17.51 -0.30 5.48
N ILE A 299 16.94 -1.14 4.62
CA ILE A 299 17.43 -1.32 3.24
C ILE A 299 17.50 0.02 2.48
N TRP A 300 16.53 0.91 2.71
CA TRP A 300 16.51 2.22 2.05
C TRP A 300 17.41 3.24 2.74
N VAL A 301 17.63 3.12 4.05
CA VAL A 301 18.64 3.92 4.76
C VAL A 301 20.05 3.57 4.25
N ASP A 302 20.37 2.29 4.17
CA ASP A 302 21.65 1.81 3.65
C ASP A 302 21.88 2.28 2.20
N LYS A 303 20.85 2.20 1.37
CA LYS A 303 20.88 2.68 -0.02
C LYS A 303 21.05 4.21 -0.09
N ALA A 304 20.39 4.96 0.79
CA ALA A 304 20.53 6.42 0.86
C ALA A 304 21.97 6.84 1.21
N CYS A 305 22.59 6.14 2.17
CA CYS A 305 24.00 6.38 2.52
C CYS A 305 24.96 6.05 1.36
N GLU A 306 24.68 4.98 0.59
CA GLU A 306 25.42 4.66 -0.64
C GLU A 306 25.33 5.82 -1.65
N TYR A 307 24.13 6.38 -1.85
CA TYR A 307 23.94 7.51 -2.79
C TYR A 307 24.54 8.81 -2.27
N LEU A 308 24.54 9.06 -0.96
CA LEU A 308 25.28 10.19 -0.37
C LEU A 308 26.77 10.06 -0.65
N SER A 309 27.33 8.88 -0.43
CA SER A 309 28.74 8.60 -0.73
C SER A 309 29.08 8.79 -2.23
N LYS A 310 28.16 8.40 -3.11
CA LYS A 310 28.30 8.59 -4.58
C LYS A 310 28.23 10.07 -4.97
N ALA A 311 27.34 10.85 -4.36
CA ALA A 311 27.12 12.25 -4.68
C ALA A 311 28.20 13.19 -4.10
N LEU A 312 28.68 12.93 -2.88
CA LEU A 312 29.50 13.84 -2.09
C LEU A 312 30.92 13.32 -1.82
N GLY A 313 31.21 12.06 -2.18
CA GLY A 313 32.47 11.38 -1.90
C GLY A 313 32.39 10.45 -0.70
N LYS A 314 33.27 9.44 -0.65
CA LYS A 314 33.27 8.40 0.41
C LYS A 314 33.52 8.94 1.81
N ASP A 315 34.15 10.10 1.91
CA ASP A 315 34.52 10.78 3.15
C ASP A 315 33.54 11.89 3.56
N TYR A 316 32.30 11.80 3.06
CA TYR A 316 31.28 12.83 3.33
C TYR A 316 30.94 12.96 4.82
N GLU A 317 30.95 11.87 5.61
CA GLU A 317 30.68 11.91 7.04
C GLU A 317 31.71 12.74 7.84
N GLU A 318 32.96 12.81 7.37
CA GLU A 318 33.99 13.61 7.98
C GLU A 318 33.96 15.07 7.54
N LYS A 319 33.53 15.30 6.29
CA LYS A 319 33.55 16.63 5.66
C LYS A 319 32.29 17.45 5.86
N TYR A 320 31.17 16.81 6.15
CA TYR A 320 29.87 17.42 6.27
C TYR A 320 29.27 17.24 7.66
N TYR A 321 28.48 18.23 8.07
CA TYR A 321 27.55 18.11 9.17
C TYR A 321 26.28 17.49 8.64
N ILE A 322 25.57 16.71 9.47
CA ILE A 322 24.33 16.01 9.09
C ILE A 322 23.26 16.37 10.10
N TRP A 323 22.12 16.83 9.63
CA TRP A 323 21.00 17.13 10.50
C TRP A 323 19.73 16.44 9.97
N ASP A 324 19.18 15.54 10.79
CA ASP A 324 17.83 15.04 10.60
C ASP A 324 16.87 15.90 11.43
N CYS A 325 16.14 16.79 10.76
CA CYS A 325 15.20 17.71 11.41
C CYS A 325 13.77 17.16 11.51
N ALA A 326 13.55 15.91 11.11
CA ALA A 326 12.30 15.17 11.22
C ALA A 326 12.56 13.73 11.73
N GLY A 327 13.49 13.58 12.67
CA GLY A 327 14.19 12.35 13.02
C GLY A 327 13.31 11.24 13.60
N GLY A 328 12.11 11.57 14.14
CA GLY A 328 11.32 10.57 14.85
C GLY A 328 12.18 9.85 15.89
N THR A 329 12.30 8.54 15.81
CA THR A 329 13.17 7.74 16.71
C THR A 329 14.62 7.61 16.25
N GLY A 330 15.09 8.42 15.27
CA GLY A 330 16.48 8.49 14.84
C GLY A 330 16.93 7.43 13.84
N ASN A 331 16.02 6.84 13.12
CA ASN A 331 16.26 5.68 12.25
C ASN A 331 17.19 5.94 11.07
N LEU A 332 17.12 7.13 10.48
CA LEU A 332 17.98 7.52 9.36
C LEU A 332 19.46 7.61 9.77
N LEU A 333 19.73 7.84 11.06
CA LEU A 333 21.07 8.15 11.57
C LEU A 333 21.83 6.91 12.08
N THR A 334 21.26 5.73 12.02
CA THR A 334 21.84 4.49 12.58
C THR A 334 23.15 4.06 11.94
N ASN A 335 23.42 4.49 10.70
CA ASN A 335 24.61 4.08 9.95
C ASN A 335 25.80 5.04 10.05
N PHE A 336 25.60 6.24 10.64
CA PHE A 336 26.65 7.23 10.71
C PHE A 336 27.67 6.90 11.80
N THR A 337 28.96 7.04 11.44
CA THR A 337 30.09 6.68 12.31
C THR A 337 30.67 7.89 13.05
N ASN A 338 30.46 9.11 12.54
CA ASN A 338 30.99 10.34 13.11
C ASN A 338 29.93 11.11 13.90
N ALA A 339 29.67 10.70 15.14
CA ALA A 339 28.66 11.32 16.03
C ALA A 339 28.86 12.83 16.24
N LYS A 340 30.10 13.33 16.12
CA LYS A 340 30.43 14.76 16.30
C LYS A 340 29.74 15.66 15.29
N ASN A 341 29.49 15.16 14.09
CA ASN A 341 28.92 15.92 12.99
C ASN A 341 27.42 15.67 12.81
N VAL A 342 26.78 14.82 13.63
CA VAL A 342 25.39 14.39 13.44
C VAL A 342 24.48 15.03 14.47
N PHE A 343 23.37 15.61 13.99
CA PHE A 343 22.31 16.20 14.79
C PHE A 343 20.96 15.55 14.47
N CYS A 344 20.12 15.40 15.48
CA CYS A 344 18.78 14.87 15.35
C CYS A 344 17.77 15.73 16.09
N SER A 345 16.69 16.10 15.45
CA SER A 345 15.59 16.76 16.12
C SER A 345 14.24 16.18 15.70
N THR A 346 13.31 16.18 16.62
CA THR A 346 11.95 15.70 16.42
C THR A 346 10.96 16.56 17.19
N ILE A 347 9.70 16.57 16.73
CA ILE A 347 8.62 17.33 17.36
C ILE A 347 8.21 16.75 18.73
N ASP A 348 8.27 15.41 18.88
CA ASP A 348 7.83 14.72 20.07
C ASP A 348 8.99 14.54 21.07
N LYS A 349 8.79 15.03 22.31
CA LYS A 349 9.75 14.86 23.40
C LYS A 349 10.03 13.38 23.68
N ALA A 350 9.01 12.57 23.55
CA ALA A 350 9.09 11.12 23.71
C ALA A 350 10.10 10.46 22.75
N ASP A 351 10.15 10.90 21.50
CA ASP A 351 11.10 10.37 20.51
C ASP A 351 12.54 10.78 20.88
N VAL A 352 12.73 12.01 21.40
CA VAL A 352 14.05 12.46 21.93
C VAL A 352 14.52 11.53 23.03
N ASP A 353 13.63 11.20 23.98
CA ASP A 353 13.98 10.36 25.12
C ASP A 353 14.29 8.92 24.68
N VAL A 354 13.61 8.38 23.64
CA VAL A 354 13.97 7.09 23.00
C VAL A 354 15.37 7.15 22.40
N ILE A 355 15.72 8.23 21.68
CA ILE A 355 17.06 8.35 21.09
C ILE A 355 18.13 8.46 22.17
N HIS A 356 17.88 9.20 23.23
CA HIS A 356 18.80 9.29 24.39
C HIS A 356 19.03 7.92 25.05
N GLU A 357 17.98 7.11 25.12
CA GLU A 357 18.11 5.73 25.61
C GLU A 357 18.98 4.88 24.68
N ARG A 358 18.77 4.98 23.37
CA ARG A 358 19.62 4.30 22.38
C ARG A 358 21.09 4.72 22.47
N ILE A 359 21.36 6.01 22.74
CA ILE A 359 22.73 6.53 22.95
C ILE A 359 23.36 5.83 24.17
N LYS A 360 22.63 5.69 25.26
CA LYS A 360 23.12 5.01 26.46
C LYS A 360 23.39 3.52 26.21
N ASN A 361 22.67 2.92 25.28
CA ASN A 361 22.85 1.53 24.83
C ASN A 361 23.85 1.39 23.67
N GLY A 362 24.61 2.43 23.36
CA GLY A 362 25.74 2.39 22.41
C GLY A 362 25.45 2.94 21.02
N ALA A 363 24.31 3.58 20.80
CA ALA A 363 24.07 4.29 19.53
C ALA A 363 25.08 5.45 19.38
N ASN A 364 25.67 5.58 18.20
CA ASN A 364 26.73 6.53 17.91
C ASN A 364 26.17 7.95 17.62
N LEU A 365 25.60 8.58 18.63
CA LEU A 365 25.11 9.97 18.62
C LEU A 365 25.50 10.64 19.93
N PHE A 366 25.63 11.96 19.92
CA PHE A 366 25.84 12.71 21.16
C PHE A 366 24.50 13.14 21.77
N GLU A 367 24.33 12.97 23.07
CA GLU A 367 23.10 13.30 23.80
C GLU A 367 22.69 14.76 23.61
N ASN A 368 23.66 15.69 23.61
CA ASN A 368 23.45 17.13 23.38
C ASN A 368 23.21 17.49 21.89
N HIS A 369 23.32 16.56 20.97
CA HIS A 369 22.96 16.71 19.54
C HIS A 369 21.55 16.21 19.23
N VAL A 370 20.84 15.66 20.23
CA VAL A 370 19.47 15.19 20.10
C VAL A 370 18.55 16.07 20.94
N PHE A 371 17.57 16.69 20.30
CA PHE A 371 16.73 17.70 20.97
C PHE A 371 15.32 17.78 20.37
N GLN A 372 14.39 18.29 21.18
CA GLN A 372 13.03 18.56 20.73
C GLN A 372 13.00 19.87 19.94
N PHE A 373 12.45 19.81 18.72
CA PHE A 373 12.31 20.98 17.86
C PHE A 373 11.14 20.82 16.90
N ASP A 374 10.20 21.77 16.90
CA ASP A 374 9.14 21.86 15.90
C ASP A 374 9.67 22.57 14.67
N PHE A 375 10.09 21.79 13.67
CA PHE A 375 10.71 22.33 12.46
C PHE A 375 9.79 23.26 11.65
N LEU A 376 8.50 23.28 11.87
CA LEU A 376 7.57 24.16 11.14
C LEU A 376 7.17 25.41 11.94
N ASN A 377 7.45 25.46 13.25
CA ASN A 377 7.04 26.57 14.10
C ASN A 377 8.17 27.23 14.90
N ASP A 378 9.18 26.46 15.36
CA ASP A 378 10.24 27.00 16.23
C ASP A 378 11.26 27.82 15.41
N GLU A 379 11.83 28.86 16.04
CA GLU A 379 12.83 29.73 15.45
C GLU A 379 14.23 29.13 15.55
N PHE A 380 15.04 29.31 14.51
CA PHE A 380 16.41 28.76 14.47
C PHE A 380 17.38 29.49 15.40
N PHE A 381 17.16 30.80 15.68
CA PHE A 381 18.10 31.64 16.41
C PHE A 381 17.48 32.29 17.63
N ASP A 382 18.31 32.59 18.63
CA ASP A 382 17.91 33.41 19.74
C ASP A 382 17.53 34.81 19.24
N LYS A 383 16.46 35.38 19.79
CA LYS A 383 16.06 36.76 19.51
C LYS A 383 16.38 37.61 20.73
N VAL A 384 16.94 38.80 20.49
CA VAL A 384 17.26 39.79 21.52
C VAL A 384 16.49 41.09 21.26
N ASP A 385 16.15 41.81 22.31
CA ASP A 385 15.60 43.15 22.20
C ASP A 385 16.68 44.18 21.83
N ASP A 386 16.31 45.46 21.64
CA ASP A 386 17.22 46.55 21.31
C ASP A 386 18.23 46.81 22.44
N LYS A 387 18.02 46.27 23.64
CA LYS A 387 18.91 46.40 24.81
C LYS A 387 19.80 45.15 24.98
N GLY A 388 19.71 44.16 24.09
CA GLY A 388 20.49 42.92 24.14
C GLY A 388 19.93 41.84 25.08
N ASN A 389 18.73 42.01 25.65
CA ASN A 389 18.10 40.97 26.45
C ASN A 389 17.50 39.88 25.55
N VAL A 390 17.68 38.63 25.92
CA VAL A 390 17.09 37.49 25.18
C VAL A 390 15.57 37.44 25.39
N ILE A 391 14.80 37.76 24.35
CA ILE A 391 13.34 37.71 24.35
C ILE A 391 12.80 36.34 23.85
N TYR A 392 13.61 35.60 23.13
CA TYR A 392 13.31 34.22 22.71
C TYR A 392 14.61 33.41 22.70
N LYS A 393 14.59 32.25 23.34
CA LYS A 393 15.71 31.30 23.36
C LYS A 393 15.40 30.16 22.38
N SER A 394 16.25 30.00 21.37
CA SER A 394 16.12 28.88 20.43
C SER A 394 16.37 27.55 21.12
N LYS A 395 15.64 26.54 20.68
CA LYS A 395 15.83 25.13 21.10
C LYS A 395 17.01 24.47 20.41
N LEU A 396 17.57 25.09 19.35
CA LEU A 396 18.73 24.54 18.65
C LEU A 396 19.99 24.61 19.54
N PRO A 397 20.81 23.55 19.56
CA PRO A 397 22.12 23.57 20.17
C PRO A 397 22.99 24.71 19.60
N SER A 398 23.83 25.32 20.44
CA SER A 398 24.65 26.49 20.04
C SER A 398 25.58 26.19 18.87
N ASN A 399 26.17 24.98 18.84
CA ASN A 399 27.03 24.53 17.74
C ASN A 399 26.26 24.40 16.42
N LEU A 400 25.01 23.98 16.43
CA LEU A 400 24.16 23.91 15.22
C LEU A 400 23.76 25.33 14.79
N GLN A 401 23.45 26.26 15.74
CA GLN A 401 23.19 27.65 15.40
C GLN A 401 24.40 28.32 14.74
N GLU A 402 25.64 28.03 15.20
CA GLU A 402 26.87 28.50 14.57
C GLU A 402 27.04 27.97 13.13
N ILE A 403 26.70 26.70 12.88
CA ILE A 403 26.72 26.12 11.53
C ILE A 403 25.73 26.85 10.63
N LEU A 404 24.52 27.11 11.12
CA LEU A 404 23.49 27.80 10.35
C LEU A 404 23.82 29.30 10.09
N LYS A 405 24.59 29.98 10.97
CA LYS A 405 25.02 31.38 10.78
C LYS A 405 26.15 31.52 9.76
N ASP A 406 27.03 30.53 9.66
CA ASP A 406 28.21 30.57 8.79
C ASP A 406 27.92 29.99 7.41
N GLY A 407 27.94 30.81 6.34
CA GLY A 407 27.68 30.39 4.99
C GLY A 407 28.64 29.32 4.45
N ASN A 408 29.88 29.26 4.91
CA ASN A 408 30.82 28.19 4.51
C ASN A 408 30.51 26.87 5.20
N LYS A 409 30.07 26.93 6.48
CA LYS A 409 29.62 25.72 7.20
C LYS A 409 28.29 25.21 6.63
N ARG A 410 27.34 26.11 6.27
CA ARG A 410 26.08 25.72 5.63
C ARG A 410 26.28 24.92 4.33
N LYS A 411 27.25 25.30 3.51
CA LYS A 411 27.60 24.53 2.28
C LYS A 411 28.07 23.10 2.58
N LYS A 412 28.48 22.85 3.82
CA LYS A 412 28.88 21.53 4.32
C LYS A 412 27.82 20.93 5.24
N LEU A 413 26.59 21.41 5.22
CA LEU A 413 25.48 20.84 5.98
C LEU A 413 24.62 19.97 5.04
N ILE A 414 24.41 18.75 5.43
CA ILE A 414 23.42 17.85 4.82
C ILE A 414 22.18 17.82 5.69
N ILE A 415 21.06 18.25 5.15
CA ILE A 415 19.75 17.98 5.74
C ILE A 415 19.30 16.62 5.22
N PHE A 416 19.38 15.59 6.08
CA PHE A 416 19.04 14.21 5.72
C PHE A 416 17.75 13.80 6.40
N ILE A 417 16.65 13.76 5.67
CA ILE A 417 15.31 13.66 6.24
C ILE A 417 14.39 12.69 5.48
N ASN A 418 13.45 12.15 6.24
CA ASN A 418 12.23 11.57 5.74
C ASN A 418 11.03 12.32 6.32
N PRO A 419 10.65 13.49 5.76
CA PRO A 419 9.62 14.33 6.34
C PRO A 419 8.23 13.69 6.21
N PRO A 420 7.25 14.04 7.06
CA PRO A 420 5.91 13.48 6.99
C PRO A 420 5.21 13.79 5.67
N TYR A 421 4.51 12.78 5.09
CA TYR A 421 3.81 12.89 3.79
C TYR A 421 2.33 13.27 3.92
N ALA A 422 1.89 13.76 5.08
CA ALA A 422 0.50 14.15 5.27
C ALA A 422 0.09 15.28 4.32
N GLU A 423 -1.09 15.15 3.74
CA GLU A 423 -1.75 16.18 2.94
C GLU A 423 -2.98 16.70 3.69
N ALA A 424 -3.10 18.00 3.82
CA ALA A 424 -4.31 18.63 4.36
C ALA A 424 -5.47 18.45 3.39
N SER A 425 -6.47 17.70 3.79
CA SER A 425 -7.67 17.40 3.00
C SER A 425 -8.93 17.55 3.85
N THR A 426 -10.01 17.96 3.22
CA THR A 426 -11.35 17.97 3.84
C THR A 426 -12.04 16.61 3.72
N THR A 427 -11.46 15.67 2.98
CA THR A 427 -11.99 14.31 2.80
C THR A 427 -11.39 13.35 3.82
N ALA A 428 -12.12 12.30 4.15
CA ALA A 428 -11.60 11.17 4.93
C ALA A 428 -10.43 10.51 4.17
N THR A 429 -9.55 9.82 4.90
CA THR A 429 -8.47 9.04 4.28
C THR A 429 -9.04 7.96 3.35
N ILE A 430 -8.24 7.51 2.39
CA ILE A 430 -8.62 6.42 1.46
C ILE A 430 -9.01 5.14 2.21
N SER A 431 -8.39 4.90 3.37
CA SER A 431 -8.74 3.79 4.27
C SER A 431 -10.09 3.96 4.99
N GLY A 432 -10.69 5.16 4.94
CA GLY A 432 -11.94 5.50 5.65
C GLY A 432 -11.79 5.61 7.18
N THR A 433 -10.57 5.44 7.71
CA THR A 433 -10.30 5.41 9.17
C THR A 433 -9.89 6.77 9.73
N GLY A 434 -9.36 7.67 8.88
CA GLY A 434 -8.93 9.01 9.30
C GLY A 434 -10.06 10.01 9.37
N LYS A 435 -10.11 10.83 10.42
CA LYS A 435 -10.86 12.07 10.45
C LYS A 435 -10.18 13.08 9.52
N HIS A 436 -10.85 14.20 9.20
CA HIS A 436 -10.27 15.25 8.36
C HIS A 436 -8.85 15.60 8.77
N LYS A 437 -7.93 15.64 7.80
CA LYS A 437 -6.53 16.05 7.98
C LYS A 437 -6.37 17.57 8.11
N LYS A 438 -7.47 18.32 8.10
CA LYS A 438 -7.48 19.76 8.34
C LYS A 438 -6.90 20.04 9.72
N GLY A 439 -5.96 20.97 9.81
CA GLY A 439 -5.27 21.30 11.05
C GLY A 439 -3.89 20.67 11.24
N VAL A 440 -3.57 19.57 10.55
CA VAL A 440 -2.24 18.93 10.65
C VAL A 440 -1.17 19.70 9.87
N SER A 441 -1.51 20.25 8.71
CA SER A 441 -0.59 20.99 7.84
C SER A 441 -0.96 22.46 7.62
N LEU A 442 -2.10 22.92 8.14
CA LEU A 442 -2.61 24.27 7.93
C LEU A 442 -2.36 25.24 9.12
N ASP A 443 -2.06 24.71 10.31
CA ASP A 443 -1.92 25.53 11.53
C ASP A 443 -0.45 25.62 11.94
N ASN A 444 0.43 26.10 11.04
CA ASN A 444 1.82 26.34 11.36
C ASN A 444 2.37 27.61 10.70
N TYR A 445 3.47 28.12 11.26
CA TYR A 445 4.11 29.36 10.84
C TYR A 445 4.60 29.31 9.39
N ILE A 446 5.18 28.20 8.95
CA ILE A 446 5.72 28.04 7.58
C ILE A 446 4.61 28.03 6.54
N TYR A 447 3.46 27.43 6.83
CA TYR A 447 2.29 27.44 5.96
C TYR A 447 1.83 28.87 5.65
N GLU A 448 1.77 29.74 6.67
CA GLU A 448 1.34 31.14 6.50
C GLU A 448 2.44 31.99 5.86
N LYS A 449 3.69 31.84 6.30
CA LYS A 449 4.83 32.64 5.81
C LYS A 449 5.08 32.45 4.31
N TYR A 450 4.96 31.22 3.81
CA TYR A 450 5.30 30.86 2.43
C TYR A 450 4.07 30.52 1.56
N LYS A 451 2.88 30.93 1.95
CA LYS A 451 1.62 30.61 1.24
C LYS A 451 1.62 31.00 -0.23
N ASP A 452 2.21 32.11 -0.59
CA ASP A 452 2.25 32.63 -1.97
C ASP A 452 3.22 31.82 -2.85
N ILE A 453 4.34 31.38 -2.28
CA ILE A 453 5.36 30.55 -2.95
C ILE A 453 4.86 29.13 -3.13
N LEU A 454 4.32 28.55 -2.08
CA LEU A 454 3.81 27.18 -2.10
C LEU A 454 2.51 27.05 -2.89
N SER A 455 1.63 28.06 -2.82
CA SER A 455 0.30 28.04 -3.46
C SER A 455 -0.46 26.75 -3.09
N SER A 456 -0.89 25.93 -4.08
CA SER A 456 -1.57 24.67 -3.83
C SER A 456 -0.69 23.59 -3.16
N ALA A 457 0.63 23.63 -3.36
CA ALA A 457 1.58 22.71 -2.75
C ALA A 457 1.70 22.88 -1.22
N ARG A 458 1.23 23.99 -0.65
CA ARG A 458 1.23 24.22 0.80
C ARG A 458 0.47 23.20 1.61
N ARG A 459 -0.43 22.45 0.98
CA ARG A 459 -1.17 21.35 1.63
C ARG A 459 -0.30 20.13 1.96
N GLU A 460 0.85 20.01 1.31
CA GLU A 460 1.77 18.89 1.52
C GLU A 460 2.83 19.25 2.55
N LEU A 461 2.89 18.53 3.66
CA LEU A 461 3.85 18.81 4.75
C LEU A 461 5.30 18.79 4.27
N PHE A 462 5.69 17.79 3.46
CA PHE A 462 7.07 17.73 2.96
C PHE A 462 7.45 18.98 2.15
N ALA A 463 6.51 19.59 1.43
CA ALA A 463 6.78 20.82 0.68
C ALA A 463 7.04 22.02 1.59
N GLN A 464 6.41 22.05 2.77
CA GLN A 464 6.67 23.08 3.80
C GLN A 464 8.08 22.90 4.38
N PHE A 465 8.52 21.65 4.62
CA PHE A 465 9.91 21.38 5.01
C PHE A 465 10.89 21.86 3.94
N TYR A 466 10.67 21.51 2.68
CA TYR A 466 11.56 21.88 1.58
C TYR A 466 11.68 23.39 1.42
N ILE A 467 10.56 24.12 1.46
CA ILE A 467 10.60 25.57 1.27
C ILE A 467 11.29 26.26 2.45
N ARG A 468 11.09 25.78 3.68
CA ARG A 468 11.79 26.30 4.85
C ARG A 468 13.30 26.10 4.74
N ILE A 469 13.73 24.89 4.39
CA ILE A 469 15.16 24.58 4.19
C ILE A 469 15.73 25.48 3.09
N TYR A 470 15.04 25.60 1.96
CA TYR A 470 15.48 26.37 0.81
C TYR A 470 15.61 27.87 1.10
N CYS A 471 14.67 28.46 1.88
CA CYS A 471 14.59 29.89 2.13
C CYS A 471 15.27 30.34 3.42
N GLU A 472 15.42 29.45 4.43
CA GLU A 472 15.90 29.87 5.76
C GLU A 472 17.23 29.23 6.15
N ILE A 473 17.60 28.08 5.59
CA ILE A 473 18.91 27.47 5.80
C ILE A 473 19.85 27.83 4.65
N GLU A 474 19.35 27.78 3.42
CA GLU A 474 20.08 28.11 2.18
C GLU A 474 21.37 27.30 1.98
N ASP A 475 21.90 27.26 0.78
CA ASP A 475 23.20 26.73 0.37
C ASP A 475 23.61 25.34 0.90
N CYS A 476 22.74 24.65 1.62
CA CYS A 476 23.01 23.31 2.14
C CYS A 476 22.74 22.22 1.08
N VAL A 477 23.09 20.99 1.41
CA VAL A 477 22.68 19.79 0.67
C VAL A 477 21.38 19.26 1.31
N LEU A 478 20.34 19.05 0.50
CA LEU A 478 19.13 18.38 0.93
C LEU A 478 19.13 16.96 0.39
N ALA A 479 19.17 15.98 1.29
CA ALA A 479 19.05 14.55 1.00
C ALA A 479 17.76 14.03 1.63
N THR A 480 16.78 13.67 0.83
CA THR A 480 15.44 13.51 1.37
C THR A 480 14.64 12.42 0.71
N PHE A 481 13.90 11.68 1.52
CA PHE A 481 12.80 10.84 1.04
C PHE A 481 11.55 11.68 0.87
N SER A 482 10.80 11.45 -0.21
CA SER A 482 9.51 12.11 -0.43
C SER A 482 8.69 11.44 -1.53
N THR A 483 7.42 11.82 -1.58
CA THR A 483 6.64 11.58 -2.82
C THR A 483 7.20 12.43 -3.95
N LEU A 484 7.13 11.92 -5.18
CA LEU A 484 7.73 12.58 -6.35
C LEU A 484 6.80 13.59 -7.05
N LYS A 485 5.65 13.90 -6.46
CA LYS A 485 4.65 14.85 -6.99
C LYS A 485 5.24 16.21 -7.36
N TYR A 486 6.24 16.68 -6.59
CA TYR A 486 6.83 18.01 -6.81
C TYR A 486 7.65 18.10 -8.11
N LEU A 487 8.12 16.98 -8.65
CA LEU A 487 8.91 16.96 -9.88
C LEU A 487 8.07 17.33 -11.12
N ASN A 488 6.84 16.83 -11.24
CA ASN A 488 6.01 16.98 -12.43
C ASN A 488 4.54 17.36 -12.18
N GLY A 489 4.05 17.24 -10.94
CA GLY A 489 2.65 17.54 -10.62
C GLY A 489 2.27 19.01 -10.89
N SER A 490 1.06 19.23 -11.41
CA SER A 490 0.56 20.58 -11.75
C SER A 490 0.43 21.48 -10.53
N ASN A 491 0.06 20.90 -9.37
CA ASN A 491 -0.09 21.61 -8.10
C ASN A 491 1.22 22.20 -7.56
N PHE A 492 2.37 21.71 -8.05
CA PHE A 492 3.70 22.17 -7.66
C PHE A 492 4.36 23.15 -8.64
N ALA A 493 3.61 23.70 -9.60
CA ALA A 493 4.16 24.59 -10.61
C ALA A 493 4.86 25.81 -10.01
N LYS A 494 4.23 26.51 -9.05
CA LYS A 494 4.82 27.66 -8.35
C LYS A 494 5.98 27.27 -7.46
N PHE A 495 5.88 26.14 -6.75
CA PHE A 495 6.99 25.58 -5.97
C PHE A 495 8.24 25.40 -6.83
N ARG A 496 8.12 24.81 -8.02
CA ARG A 496 9.25 24.60 -8.95
C ARG A 496 9.82 25.90 -9.53
N GLU A 497 9.07 26.97 -9.56
CA GLU A 497 9.58 28.30 -9.97
C GLU A 497 10.54 28.88 -8.92
N THR A 498 10.32 28.54 -7.63
CA THR A 498 11.12 29.01 -6.50
C THR A 498 12.23 28.03 -6.15
N PHE A 499 11.91 26.75 -5.98
CA PHE A 499 12.87 25.70 -5.61
C PHE A 499 13.80 25.42 -6.78
N ARG A 500 14.93 26.15 -6.84
CA ARG A 500 15.96 26.04 -7.86
C ARG A 500 17.20 25.45 -7.23
N SER A 501 17.40 24.17 -7.40
CA SER A 501 18.51 23.44 -6.79
C SER A 501 19.05 22.45 -7.80
N LYS A 502 20.36 22.21 -7.79
CA LYS A 502 20.99 21.22 -8.66
C LYS A 502 20.72 19.81 -8.14
N PHE A 503 20.12 18.99 -8.96
CA PHE A 503 20.01 17.56 -8.70
C PHE A 503 21.39 16.89 -8.81
N LEU A 504 21.78 16.11 -7.81
CA LEU A 504 23.04 15.36 -7.79
C LEU A 504 22.80 13.90 -8.12
N GLU A 505 22.08 13.18 -7.28
CA GLU A 505 21.82 11.74 -7.40
C GLU A 505 20.47 11.40 -6.75
N GLY A 506 19.95 10.22 -7.05
CA GLY A 506 18.73 9.73 -6.41
C GLY A 506 18.18 8.44 -7.00
N PHE A 507 17.27 7.87 -6.25
CA PHE A 507 16.56 6.64 -6.64
C PHE A 507 15.08 6.72 -6.26
N LEU A 508 14.30 5.78 -6.78
CA LEU A 508 12.89 5.59 -6.40
C LEU A 508 12.60 4.12 -6.07
N VAL A 509 11.68 3.94 -5.14
CA VAL A 509 11.26 2.64 -4.61
C VAL A 509 9.74 2.61 -4.41
N PRO A 510 9.11 1.42 -4.34
CA PRO A 510 7.68 1.36 -4.08
C PRO A 510 7.33 1.79 -2.66
N ALA A 511 6.31 2.64 -2.53
CA ALA A 511 5.87 3.18 -1.25
C ALA A 511 5.39 2.10 -0.26
N TYR A 512 4.85 0.98 -0.75
CA TYR A 512 4.39 -0.11 0.10
C TYR A 512 5.52 -0.85 0.85
N THR A 513 6.78 -0.54 0.57
CA THR A 513 7.94 -1.01 1.36
C THR A 513 8.14 -0.22 2.64
N PHE A 514 7.53 0.96 2.75
CA PHE A 514 7.48 1.73 3.99
C PHE A 514 6.30 1.27 4.84
N ASP A 515 6.49 1.24 6.15
CA ASP A 515 5.51 0.69 7.07
C ASP A 515 4.11 1.28 6.88
N ASN A 516 3.12 0.38 6.74
CA ASN A 516 1.68 0.69 6.62
C ASN A 516 1.27 1.56 5.42
N VAL A 517 2.13 1.77 4.44
CA VAL A 517 1.76 2.46 3.21
C VAL A 517 1.11 1.48 2.23
N LYS A 518 -0.19 1.65 1.97
CA LYS A 518 -0.99 0.78 1.08
C LYS A 518 -1.16 1.37 -0.32
N GLY A 519 -0.20 2.09 -0.86
CA GLY A 519 -0.35 2.75 -2.15
C GLY A 519 0.61 2.26 -3.23
N LYS A 520 0.15 2.13 -4.46
CA LYS A 520 1.01 1.89 -5.64
C LYS A 520 1.60 3.21 -6.15
N PHE A 521 2.32 3.95 -5.28
CA PHE A 521 3.02 5.18 -5.67
C PHE A 521 4.51 5.09 -5.32
N PRO A 522 5.38 5.89 -5.94
CA PRO A 522 6.80 5.87 -5.65
C PRO A 522 7.14 6.77 -4.46
N ILE A 523 8.08 6.33 -3.63
CA ILE A 523 8.88 7.19 -2.78
C ILE A 523 10.24 7.36 -3.45
N GLY A 524 10.71 8.58 -3.56
CA GLY A 524 12.04 8.89 -4.08
C GLY A 524 12.96 9.35 -2.96
N PHE A 525 14.22 8.91 -3.02
CA PHE A 525 15.32 9.53 -2.30
C PHE A 525 16.11 10.38 -3.27
N LEU A 526 16.17 11.70 -3.05
CA LEU A 526 16.85 12.65 -3.93
C LEU A 526 17.82 13.54 -3.16
N ILE A 527 18.96 13.80 -3.77
CA ILE A 527 20.02 14.65 -3.22
C ILE A 527 20.12 15.91 -4.06
N TRP A 528 19.96 17.05 -3.41
CA TRP A 528 19.95 18.39 -4.01
C TRP A 528 21.07 19.26 -3.42
N ASP A 529 21.87 19.87 -4.29
CA ASP A 529 22.77 20.94 -3.90
C ASP A 529 22.05 22.29 -4.03
N MET A 530 21.71 22.90 -2.90
CA MET A 530 20.98 24.17 -2.83
C MET A 530 21.88 25.38 -3.06
N SER A 531 23.20 25.22 -3.02
CA SER A 531 24.15 26.29 -3.35
C SER A 531 24.16 26.60 -4.85
N GLN A 532 23.74 25.66 -5.69
CA GLN A 532 23.63 25.81 -7.13
C GLN A 532 22.18 25.98 -7.55
N LYS A 533 21.84 27.16 -8.10
CA LYS A 533 20.45 27.56 -8.39
C LYS A 533 19.99 27.13 -9.77
N ASP A 534 19.95 25.83 -10.05
CA ASP A 534 19.51 25.28 -11.31
C ASP A 534 17.99 25.22 -11.44
N LYS A 535 17.48 25.55 -12.62
CA LYS A 535 16.06 25.35 -12.90
C LYS A 535 15.78 23.85 -13.13
N LEU A 536 14.85 23.31 -12.40
CA LEU A 536 14.41 21.92 -12.56
C LEU A 536 13.80 21.70 -13.95
N LYS A 537 14.46 20.91 -14.78
CA LYS A 537 13.98 20.53 -16.13
C LYS A 537 13.74 19.05 -16.26
N LYS A 538 14.71 18.25 -15.83
CA LYS A 538 14.71 16.80 -15.92
C LYS A 538 15.48 16.22 -14.76
N VAL A 539 14.91 15.19 -14.11
CA VAL A 539 15.57 14.36 -13.10
C VAL A 539 15.57 12.92 -13.60
N ARG A 540 16.70 12.24 -13.51
CA ARG A 540 16.82 10.82 -13.82
C ARG A 540 17.14 10.04 -12.57
N LEU A 541 16.26 9.12 -12.18
CA LEU A 541 16.38 8.33 -10.98
C LEU A 541 16.63 6.86 -11.30
N ASP A 542 17.43 6.21 -10.49
CA ASP A 542 17.55 4.76 -10.48
C ASP A 542 16.27 4.16 -9.88
N VAL A 543 15.82 3.03 -10.39
CA VAL A 543 14.58 2.36 -9.96
C VAL A 543 14.95 1.05 -9.29
N PHE A 544 14.43 0.83 -8.08
CA PHE A 544 14.60 -0.42 -7.34
C PHE A 544 13.25 -1.04 -7.00
N ASN A 545 13.18 -2.37 -7.02
CA ASN A 545 12.02 -3.10 -6.52
C ASN A 545 12.05 -3.19 -4.97
N GLU A 546 11.05 -3.84 -4.40
CA GLU A 546 10.89 -4.03 -2.95
C GLU A 546 12.07 -4.76 -2.28
N ASN A 547 12.82 -5.55 -3.03
CA ASN A 547 13.97 -6.31 -2.55
C ASN A 547 15.32 -5.57 -2.75
N GLY A 548 15.28 -4.31 -3.23
CA GLY A 548 16.48 -3.53 -3.50
C GLY A 548 17.19 -3.88 -4.81
N ASN A 549 16.58 -4.68 -5.68
CA ASN A 549 17.15 -5.01 -7.00
C ASN A 549 16.93 -3.86 -7.97
N PHE A 550 17.97 -3.51 -8.72
CA PHE A 550 17.93 -2.48 -9.75
C PHE A 550 17.09 -2.92 -10.95
N LEU A 551 16.08 -2.13 -11.31
CA LEU A 551 15.18 -2.40 -12.43
C LEU A 551 15.48 -1.55 -13.66
N GLY A 552 16.25 -0.47 -13.52
CA GLY A 552 16.53 0.47 -14.60
C GLY A 552 16.51 1.93 -14.14
N LYS A 553 16.26 2.85 -15.07
CA LYS A 553 16.25 4.29 -14.79
C LYS A 553 14.95 4.92 -15.28
N LYS A 554 14.41 5.87 -14.49
CA LYS A 554 13.20 6.63 -14.82
C LYS A 554 13.51 8.11 -14.96
N ASN A 555 12.98 8.73 -16.02
CA ASN A 555 13.05 10.17 -16.23
C ASN A 555 11.80 10.87 -15.70
N PHE A 556 11.97 11.96 -14.97
CA PHE A 556 10.91 12.89 -14.58
C PHE A 556 11.16 14.24 -15.27
N TYR A 557 10.12 14.79 -15.88
CA TYR A 557 10.19 16.03 -16.64
C TYR A 557 9.35 17.12 -15.96
N SER A 558 9.96 18.26 -15.69
CA SER A 558 9.33 19.37 -14.95
C SER A 558 8.86 20.51 -15.86
N ASP A 559 9.09 20.41 -17.16
CA ASP A 559 8.62 21.41 -18.13
C ASP A 559 7.09 21.39 -18.29
N LYS A 560 6.53 22.56 -18.51
CA LYS A 560 5.08 22.73 -18.74
C LYS A 560 4.74 22.26 -20.15
N LYS A 561 4.22 21.06 -20.31
CA LYS A 561 3.52 20.63 -21.52
C LYS A 561 2.01 20.62 -21.30
N GLU A 562 1.28 20.84 -22.38
CA GLU A 562 -0.16 20.77 -22.36
C GLU A 562 -0.62 19.32 -22.10
N SER A 563 -1.70 19.16 -21.35
CA SER A 563 -2.24 17.86 -21.03
C SER A 563 -3.10 17.29 -22.15
N ILE A 564 -3.26 15.97 -22.15
CA ILE A 564 -4.19 15.27 -23.03
C ILE A 564 -5.64 15.77 -22.86
N ASN A 565 -6.02 16.24 -21.67
CA ASN A 565 -7.35 16.80 -21.41
C ASN A 565 -7.58 18.09 -22.23
N LYS A 566 -6.52 18.90 -22.44
CA LYS A 566 -6.62 20.09 -23.29
C LYS A 566 -6.75 19.72 -24.78
N TRP A 567 -6.10 18.64 -25.20
CA TRP A 567 -6.24 18.10 -26.54
C TRP A 567 -7.68 17.60 -26.78
N LEU A 568 -8.24 16.81 -25.85
CA LEU A 568 -9.59 16.25 -25.98
C LEU A 568 -10.67 17.36 -26.11
N ARG A 569 -10.54 18.45 -25.35
CA ARG A 569 -11.50 19.58 -25.38
C ARG A 569 -11.64 20.28 -26.74
N LYS A 570 -10.76 19.97 -27.70
CA LYS A 570 -10.88 20.50 -29.07
C LYS A 570 -11.95 19.78 -29.90
N PHE A 571 -12.41 18.63 -29.47
CA PHE A 571 -13.33 17.77 -30.20
C PHE A 571 -14.72 17.82 -29.54
N ASN A 572 -15.44 18.89 -29.72
CA ASN A 572 -16.82 19.02 -29.26
C ASN A 572 -17.77 18.26 -30.21
N ILE A 573 -18.89 17.80 -29.66
CA ILE A 573 -19.93 17.15 -30.46
C ILE A 573 -20.54 18.14 -31.49
N LYS A 574 -20.91 17.59 -32.65
CA LYS A 574 -21.59 18.28 -33.72
C LYS A 574 -22.90 17.60 -34.10
N ASP A 575 -23.20 16.44 -33.50
CA ASP A 575 -24.34 15.61 -33.81
C ASP A 575 -24.97 15.03 -32.53
N SER A 576 -25.93 14.13 -32.69
CA SER A 576 -26.62 13.47 -31.58
C SER A 576 -25.66 12.68 -30.73
N ARG A 577 -25.75 12.85 -29.42
CA ARG A 577 -24.91 12.15 -28.45
C ARG A 577 -25.20 10.65 -28.44
N ILE A 578 -24.15 9.85 -28.59
CA ILE A 578 -24.18 8.38 -28.53
C ILE A 578 -23.62 7.79 -27.24
N GLY A 579 -22.92 8.59 -26.44
CA GLY A 579 -22.32 8.21 -25.15
C GLY A 579 -21.63 9.38 -24.48
N VAL A 580 -20.98 9.10 -23.37
CA VAL A 580 -20.24 10.09 -22.57
C VAL A 580 -18.93 9.48 -22.12
N LEU A 581 -17.82 10.20 -22.31
CA LEU A 581 -16.53 9.89 -21.70
C LEU A 581 -16.40 10.62 -20.36
N MET A 582 -16.28 9.89 -19.29
CA MET A 582 -15.92 10.40 -17.96
C MET A 582 -14.40 10.46 -17.84
N THR A 583 -13.84 11.57 -17.35
CA THR A 583 -12.40 11.79 -17.18
C THR A 583 -12.08 12.50 -15.87
N ASP A 584 -10.79 12.48 -15.50
CA ASP A 584 -10.24 13.19 -14.36
C ASP A 584 -8.84 13.74 -14.70
N ALA A 585 -8.00 14.02 -13.69
CA ALA A 585 -6.63 14.46 -13.88
C ALA A 585 -5.84 13.53 -14.83
N PRO A 586 -4.95 14.10 -15.67
CA PRO A 586 -4.30 13.35 -16.74
C PRO A 586 -3.04 12.59 -16.26
N ASP A 587 -3.20 11.77 -15.23
CA ASP A 587 -2.15 10.91 -14.66
C ASP A 587 -2.66 9.47 -14.45
N PHE A 588 -1.75 8.55 -14.18
CA PHE A 588 -2.10 7.14 -13.97
C PHE A 588 -2.95 6.92 -12.71
N GLN A 589 -2.77 7.72 -11.68
CA GLN A 589 -3.54 7.62 -10.44
C GLN A 589 -5.04 7.72 -10.69
N GLN A 590 -5.43 8.57 -11.64
CA GLN A 590 -6.82 8.88 -11.94
C GLN A 590 -7.40 8.05 -13.11
N ASN A 591 -6.66 7.09 -13.67
CA ASN A 591 -7.16 6.24 -14.76
C ASN A 591 -8.41 5.44 -14.41
N ASN A 592 -8.62 5.12 -13.13
CA ASN A 592 -9.84 4.45 -12.68
C ASN A 592 -11.13 5.26 -12.94
N HIS A 593 -11.03 6.59 -13.07
CA HIS A 593 -12.13 7.48 -13.35
C HIS A 593 -12.39 7.67 -14.87
N VAL A 594 -11.51 7.13 -15.73
CA VAL A 594 -11.73 7.20 -17.18
C VAL A 594 -12.63 6.05 -17.61
N ALA A 595 -13.82 6.35 -18.07
CA ALA A 595 -14.83 5.36 -18.47
C ALA A 595 -15.79 5.89 -19.53
N ILE A 596 -16.36 4.98 -20.34
CA ILE A 596 -17.44 5.30 -21.27
C ILE A 596 -18.78 4.94 -20.59
N LEU A 597 -19.73 5.87 -20.61
CA LEU A 597 -21.02 5.81 -19.93
C LEU A 597 -22.14 6.17 -20.90
N ASN A 598 -23.38 5.79 -20.58
CA ASN A 598 -24.58 6.26 -21.33
C ASN A 598 -24.86 7.75 -21.08
N GLN A 599 -24.67 8.23 -19.86
CA GLN A 599 -25.02 9.57 -19.44
C GLN A 599 -24.05 10.14 -18.41
N LYS A 600 -24.12 11.46 -18.21
CA LYS A 600 -23.30 12.16 -17.22
C LYS A 600 -23.75 11.76 -15.81
N GLY A 601 -22.79 11.48 -14.96
CA GLY A 601 -23.03 11.23 -13.53
C GLY A 601 -23.07 12.52 -12.71
N THR A 602 -23.33 12.38 -11.41
CA THR A 602 -23.39 13.48 -10.43
C THR A 602 -22.05 13.80 -9.77
N ALA A 603 -21.00 13.03 -10.08
CA ALA A 603 -19.68 13.21 -9.49
C ALA A 603 -19.01 14.52 -9.96
N HIS A 604 -18.10 15.07 -9.14
CA HIS A 604 -17.24 16.22 -9.49
C HIS A 604 -16.14 15.84 -10.50
N LEU A 605 -16.50 15.10 -11.55
CA LEU A 605 -15.62 14.64 -12.61
C LEU A 605 -15.90 15.41 -13.91
N ILE A 606 -15.03 15.28 -14.88
CA ILE A 606 -15.16 15.94 -16.18
C ILE A 606 -15.85 14.97 -17.14
N PHE A 607 -16.87 15.44 -17.82
CA PHE A 607 -17.65 14.65 -18.79
C PHE A 607 -17.57 15.28 -20.18
N HIS A 608 -17.25 14.44 -21.19
CA HIS A 608 -17.26 14.82 -22.60
C HIS A 608 -18.30 13.99 -23.34
N ASP A 609 -19.19 14.66 -24.04
CA ASP A 609 -20.19 14.02 -24.90
C ASP A 609 -19.51 13.39 -26.12
N ILE A 610 -20.00 12.25 -26.55
CA ILE A 610 -19.49 11.46 -27.69
C ILE A 610 -20.54 11.47 -28.81
N ASP A 611 -20.10 11.73 -30.02
CA ASP A 611 -20.89 11.61 -31.26
C ASP A 611 -20.07 10.93 -32.38
N GLN A 612 -20.64 10.82 -33.57
CA GLN A 612 -19.95 10.24 -34.72
C GLN A 612 -18.68 11.02 -35.15
N THR A 613 -18.58 12.32 -34.85
CA THR A 613 -17.48 13.18 -35.32
C THR A 613 -16.25 13.11 -34.40
N ASN A 614 -16.43 12.78 -33.12
CA ASN A 614 -15.35 12.76 -32.14
C ASN A 614 -15.04 11.38 -31.55
N ILE A 615 -15.75 10.33 -31.95
CA ILE A 615 -15.59 8.97 -31.39
C ILE A 615 -14.17 8.42 -31.53
N ILE A 616 -13.47 8.69 -32.64
CA ILE A 616 -12.09 8.25 -32.85
C ILE A 616 -11.14 8.95 -31.87
N ASN A 617 -11.29 10.27 -31.69
CA ASN A 617 -10.48 11.02 -30.72
C ASN A 617 -10.76 10.56 -29.29
N THR A 618 -12.01 10.25 -29.00
CA THR A 618 -12.44 9.66 -27.71
C THR A 618 -11.81 8.28 -27.50
N ALA A 619 -11.80 7.43 -28.53
CA ALA A 619 -11.21 6.10 -28.47
C ALA A 619 -9.69 6.19 -28.27
N ILE A 620 -8.99 7.12 -28.92
CA ILE A 620 -7.57 7.38 -28.70
C ILE A 620 -7.33 7.81 -27.25
N TYR A 621 -8.08 8.81 -26.75
CA TYR A 621 -7.95 9.26 -25.37
C TYR A 621 -8.12 8.09 -24.39
N PHE A 622 -9.21 7.33 -24.55
CA PHE A 622 -9.54 6.19 -23.71
C PHE A 622 -8.44 5.12 -23.73
N SER A 623 -8.00 4.72 -24.92
CA SER A 623 -6.99 3.67 -25.10
C SER A 623 -5.63 4.08 -24.54
N VAL A 624 -5.17 5.31 -24.84
CA VAL A 624 -3.94 5.86 -24.28
C VAL A 624 -3.91 5.82 -22.75
N ARG A 625 -5.07 6.04 -22.11
CA ARG A 625 -5.19 6.02 -20.65
C ARG A 625 -5.21 4.61 -20.06
N HIS A 626 -5.60 3.58 -20.84
CA HIS A 626 -5.84 2.23 -20.32
C HIS A 626 -4.89 1.15 -20.87
N THR A 627 -4.12 1.43 -21.91
CA THR A 627 -3.24 0.44 -22.54
C THR A 627 -2.07 0.05 -21.65
N ILE A 628 -1.46 1.02 -20.96
CA ILE A 628 -0.28 0.79 -20.12
C ILE A 628 -0.73 0.54 -18.69
N GLU A 629 -0.21 -0.53 -18.09
CA GLU A 629 -0.53 -0.86 -16.70
C GLU A 629 0.01 0.20 -15.74
N HIS A 630 -0.82 0.54 -14.74
CA HIS A 630 -0.45 1.43 -13.66
C HIS A 630 0.44 0.70 -12.65
N THR A 631 1.69 1.16 -12.53
CA THR A 631 2.68 0.70 -11.55
C THR A 631 3.13 1.85 -10.67
N TYR A 632 3.91 1.57 -9.62
CA TYR A 632 4.53 2.64 -8.83
C TYR A 632 5.51 3.48 -9.66
N ILE A 633 6.10 2.93 -10.73
CA ILE A 633 7.10 3.63 -11.56
C ILE A 633 6.45 4.76 -12.38
N ASN A 634 5.26 4.52 -12.92
CA ASN A 634 4.57 5.47 -13.79
C ASN A 634 3.45 6.27 -13.10
N HIS A 635 3.24 6.05 -11.81
CA HIS A 635 2.14 6.63 -11.02
C HIS A 635 1.95 8.14 -11.21
N ASN A 636 3.05 8.90 -11.27
CA ASN A 636 3.04 10.35 -11.41
C ASN A 636 3.19 10.82 -12.87
N ASP A 637 3.29 9.91 -13.85
CA ASP A 637 3.42 10.29 -15.25
C ASP A 637 2.16 10.97 -15.74
N GLN A 638 2.37 12.05 -16.49
CA GLN A 638 1.28 12.87 -17.03
C GLN A 638 1.05 12.52 -18.50
N PHE A 639 -0.21 12.28 -18.85
CA PHE A 639 -0.62 12.15 -20.24
C PHE A 639 -0.67 13.52 -20.90
N LEU A 640 0.02 13.64 -22.01
CA LEU A 640 0.35 14.91 -22.66
C LEU A 640 -0.45 15.12 -23.94
N TYR A 641 -0.49 16.36 -24.38
CA TYR A 641 -0.99 16.73 -25.70
C TYR A 641 -0.09 16.11 -26.79
N PRO A 642 -0.64 15.30 -27.70
CA PRO A 642 0.15 14.57 -28.70
C PRO A 642 0.70 15.47 -29.80
N ASN A 643 1.71 14.98 -30.53
CA ASN A 643 2.08 15.55 -31.81
C ASN A 643 1.03 15.21 -32.90
N LYS A 644 1.15 15.77 -34.10
CA LYS A 644 0.16 15.58 -35.16
C LYS A 644 0.27 14.27 -35.95
N ALA A 645 1.34 13.49 -35.74
CA ALA A 645 1.61 12.29 -36.56
C ALA A 645 0.53 11.21 -36.42
N TYR A 646 -0.11 11.08 -35.24
CA TYR A 646 -1.21 10.15 -35.03
C TYR A 646 -2.38 10.32 -36.02
N GLN A 647 -2.56 11.53 -36.58
CA GLN A 647 -3.67 11.84 -37.51
C GLN A 647 -3.57 11.05 -38.82
N ASN A 648 -2.35 10.70 -39.23
CA ASN A 648 -2.09 9.93 -40.45
C ASN A 648 -2.03 8.41 -40.21
N ASP A 649 -2.02 7.94 -38.96
CA ASP A 649 -1.96 6.52 -38.63
C ASP A 649 -3.37 5.97 -38.41
N LYS A 650 -4.02 5.56 -39.50
CA LYS A 650 -5.38 5.00 -39.48
C LYS A 650 -5.46 3.67 -38.73
N GLU A 651 -4.39 2.86 -38.78
CA GLU A 651 -4.32 1.60 -38.05
C GLU A 651 -4.32 1.88 -36.54
N PHE A 652 -3.49 2.79 -36.05
CA PHE A 652 -3.49 3.17 -34.63
C PHE A 652 -4.86 3.69 -34.16
N GLN A 653 -5.49 4.59 -34.93
CA GLN A 653 -6.80 5.14 -34.62
C GLN A 653 -7.86 4.03 -34.52
N SER A 654 -7.85 3.10 -35.48
CA SER A 654 -8.81 1.98 -35.53
C SER A 654 -8.57 0.96 -34.43
N ASN A 655 -7.31 0.68 -34.11
CA ASN A 655 -6.92 -0.18 -32.99
C ASN A 655 -7.38 0.40 -31.65
N CYS A 656 -7.28 1.72 -31.45
CA CYS A 656 -7.82 2.40 -30.27
C CYS A 656 -9.34 2.26 -30.18
N LEU A 657 -10.06 2.33 -31.32
CA LEU A 657 -11.51 2.11 -31.35
C LEU A 657 -11.85 0.67 -30.91
N ALA A 658 -11.19 -0.34 -31.48
CA ALA A 658 -11.41 -1.72 -31.11
C ALA A 658 -11.12 -1.96 -29.61
N PHE A 659 -10.03 -1.41 -29.10
CA PHE A 659 -9.66 -1.50 -27.68
C PHE A 659 -10.76 -0.92 -26.78
N MET A 660 -11.27 0.28 -27.09
CA MET A 660 -12.32 0.95 -26.33
C MET A 660 -13.62 0.13 -26.30
N LEU A 661 -13.98 -0.51 -27.41
CA LEU A 661 -15.21 -1.29 -27.50
C LEU A 661 -15.24 -2.48 -26.53
N PHE A 662 -14.10 -3.13 -26.30
CA PHE A 662 -14.02 -4.35 -25.49
C PHE A 662 -13.34 -4.18 -24.14
N HIS A 663 -12.88 -2.99 -23.81
CA HIS A 663 -12.24 -2.77 -22.51
C HIS A 663 -13.28 -2.65 -21.38
N GLY A 664 -12.95 -3.23 -20.21
CA GLY A 664 -13.87 -3.30 -19.04
C GLY A 664 -14.31 -1.96 -18.45
N LYS A 665 -13.71 -0.83 -18.85
CA LYS A 665 -14.15 0.54 -18.49
C LYS A 665 -15.14 1.13 -19.49
N ASN A 666 -15.48 0.43 -20.56
CA ASN A 666 -16.66 0.73 -21.34
C ASN A 666 -17.87 0.15 -20.59
N ARG A 667 -18.63 1.03 -19.95
CA ARG A 667 -19.75 0.70 -19.05
C ARG A 667 -21.10 1.07 -19.66
N ILE A 668 -21.17 1.14 -20.98
CA ILE A 668 -22.47 1.30 -21.68
C ILE A 668 -23.37 0.14 -21.27
N SER A 669 -24.59 0.45 -20.89
CA SER A 669 -25.63 -0.53 -20.52
C SER A 669 -26.96 -0.19 -21.17
N THR A 670 -27.65 -1.16 -21.74
CA THR A 670 -29.01 -0.99 -22.28
C THR A 670 -30.07 -0.74 -21.21
N LYS A 671 -29.74 -0.99 -19.94
CA LYS A 671 -30.61 -0.62 -18.81
C LYS A 671 -30.67 0.90 -18.58
N GLU A 672 -29.66 1.63 -19.03
CA GLU A 672 -29.50 3.08 -18.81
C GLU A 672 -29.73 3.89 -20.09
N GLY A 673 -29.95 3.26 -21.24
CA GLY A 673 -30.14 3.95 -22.52
C GLY A 673 -29.93 3.05 -23.74
N VAL A 674 -29.81 3.65 -24.92
CA VAL A 674 -29.54 2.92 -26.17
C VAL A 674 -28.06 2.55 -26.23
N ASN A 675 -27.74 1.32 -26.58
CA ASN A 675 -26.39 0.87 -26.84
C ASN A 675 -26.00 1.15 -28.30
N HIS A 676 -25.18 2.19 -28.52
CA HIS A 676 -24.64 2.54 -29.86
C HIS A 676 -23.29 1.85 -30.13
N PHE A 677 -22.78 0.99 -29.25
CA PHE A 677 -21.42 0.47 -29.30
C PHE A 677 -21.35 -1.01 -29.68
N ILE A 678 -22.43 -1.62 -30.20
CA ILE A 678 -22.40 -3.01 -30.70
C ILE A 678 -21.77 -3.00 -32.10
N PRO A 679 -20.57 -3.64 -32.31
CA PRO A 679 -19.86 -3.59 -33.57
C PRO A 679 -20.30 -4.68 -34.57
N PHE A 680 -21.37 -5.41 -34.26
CA PHE A 680 -21.86 -6.56 -35.01
C PHE A 680 -23.30 -6.34 -35.49
N SER A 681 -23.67 -6.97 -36.60
CA SER A 681 -25.04 -7.02 -37.03
C SER A 681 -25.79 -8.20 -36.38
N GLU A 682 -27.11 -8.14 -36.36
CA GLU A 682 -27.97 -9.18 -35.83
C GLU A 682 -27.70 -10.52 -36.55
N LYS A 683 -27.53 -10.48 -37.88
CA LYS A 683 -27.20 -11.65 -38.68
C LYS A 683 -25.91 -12.32 -38.25
N GLU A 684 -24.86 -11.53 -37.96
CA GLU A 684 -23.58 -12.06 -37.49
C GLU A 684 -23.68 -12.71 -36.13
N LEU A 685 -24.63 -12.27 -35.30
CA LEU A 685 -24.83 -12.82 -33.95
C LEU A 685 -25.91 -13.89 -33.87
N GLY A 686 -26.53 -14.23 -35.02
CA GLY A 686 -27.61 -15.28 -35.08
C GLY A 686 -28.94 -14.80 -34.50
N ILE A 687 -29.20 -13.49 -34.50
CA ILE A 687 -30.48 -12.91 -34.08
C ILE A 687 -31.40 -12.81 -35.29
N THR A 688 -32.56 -13.45 -35.26
CA THR A 688 -33.43 -13.60 -36.44
C THR A 688 -34.72 -12.77 -36.41
N GLN A 689 -35.16 -12.31 -35.25
CA GLN A 689 -36.50 -11.74 -35.08
C GLN A 689 -36.57 -10.35 -34.47
N GLU A 690 -35.48 -9.83 -33.94
CA GLU A 690 -35.45 -8.52 -33.30
C GLU A 690 -34.33 -7.69 -33.85
N ALA A 691 -34.58 -6.41 -34.12
CA ALA A 691 -33.56 -5.48 -34.54
C ALA A 691 -32.90 -4.80 -33.32
N PHE A 692 -31.63 -4.52 -33.42
CA PHE A 692 -30.97 -3.65 -32.47
C PHE A 692 -31.57 -2.23 -32.50
N LYS A 693 -31.66 -1.58 -31.36
CA LYS A 693 -32.12 -0.18 -31.28
C LYS A 693 -31.15 0.79 -31.97
N SER A 694 -29.89 0.37 -32.16
CA SER A 694 -28.88 1.11 -32.90
C SER A 694 -27.93 0.15 -33.60
N ASP A 695 -27.65 0.42 -34.86
CA ASP A 695 -26.63 -0.23 -35.66
C ASP A 695 -25.45 0.72 -35.97
N PHE A 696 -25.34 1.82 -35.21
CA PHE A 696 -24.36 2.88 -35.43
C PHE A 696 -22.94 2.33 -35.53
N MET A 697 -22.46 1.61 -34.55
CA MET A 697 -21.08 1.14 -34.51
C MET A 697 -20.79 0.13 -35.64
N TYR A 698 -21.73 -0.75 -35.93
CA TYR A 698 -21.59 -1.69 -37.06
C TYR A 698 -21.46 -0.92 -38.40
N LYS A 699 -22.30 0.10 -38.62
CA LYS A 699 -22.22 0.94 -39.82
C LYS A 699 -20.93 1.75 -39.86
N PHE A 700 -20.50 2.30 -38.73
CA PHE A 700 -19.31 3.12 -38.61
C PHE A 700 -18.04 2.33 -38.98
N ILE A 701 -17.82 1.16 -38.39
CA ILE A 701 -16.63 0.35 -38.68
C ILE A 701 -16.61 -0.27 -40.07
N ASN A 702 -17.77 -0.36 -40.73
CA ASN A 702 -17.88 -0.87 -42.10
C ASN A 702 -17.96 0.26 -43.15
N GLY A 703 -17.73 1.52 -42.77
CA GLY A 703 -17.75 2.65 -43.69
C GLY A 703 -19.11 2.91 -44.33
N LYS A 704 -20.21 2.55 -43.64
CA LYS A 704 -21.59 2.68 -44.14
C LYS A 704 -22.32 3.93 -43.64
N ILE A 705 -21.66 4.78 -42.86
CA ILE A 705 -22.21 6.06 -42.43
C ILE A 705 -21.97 7.09 -43.54
N LYS A 706 -23.04 7.62 -44.13
CA LYS A 706 -22.94 8.70 -45.07
C LYS A 706 -22.87 10.02 -44.31
N ASN A 707 -21.90 10.83 -44.60
CA ASN A 707 -21.77 12.15 -44.01
C ASN A 707 -22.44 13.14 -45.00
N GLU A 708 -23.69 13.55 -44.70
CA GLU A 708 -24.46 14.46 -45.58
C GLU A 708 -23.98 15.93 -45.50
N ASP A 709 -23.18 16.28 -44.50
CA ASP A 709 -22.80 17.66 -44.20
C ASP A 709 -21.35 18.04 -44.46
N VAL A 710 -20.51 17.12 -44.95
CA VAL A 710 -19.09 17.41 -45.21
C VAL A 710 -18.73 17.17 -46.66
N LEU A 711 -18.70 18.23 -47.42
CA LEU A 711 -18.44 18.23 -48.86
C LEU A 711 -17.04 17.72 -49.30
N PHE A 712 -16.06 17.48 -48.38
CA PHE A 712 -14.69 17.18 -48.70
C PHE A 712 -13.93 16.25 -47.72
N ASP A 713 -14.57 15.50 -46.82
CA ASP A 713 -13.83 14.59 -45.97
C ASP A 713 -14.30 13.12 -46.11
N ASP A 714 -13.64 12.41 -47.02
CA ASP A 714 -13.80 10.97 -47.25
C ASP A 714 -13.36 10.09 -46.07
N THR A 715 -13.04 10.66 -44.89
CA THR A 715 -12.30 9.99 -43.84
C THR A 715 -13.15 9.51 -42.65
N LEU A 716 -14.42 9.94 -42.57
CA LEU A 716 -15.32 9.42 -41.53
C LEU A 716 -15.77 7.99 -41.88
N GLY A 717 -15.37 7.03 -41.05
CA GLY A 717 -15.78 5.62 -41.17
C GLY A 717 -14.82 4.70 -41.93
N LYS A 718 -13.68 5.16 -42.40
CA LYS A 718 -12.66 4.26 -42.97
C LYS A 718 -11.76 3.77 -41.86
N VAL A 719 -12.05 2.57 -41.32
CA VAL A 719 -11.21 1.90 -40.32
C VAL A 719 -10.23 0.92 -40.95
N GLU A 720 -9.02 0.87 -40.44
CA GLU A 720 -7.92 0.00 -40.89
C GLU A 720 -7.46 -0.81 -39.68
N PHE A 721 -8.15 -1.89 -39.35
CA PHE A 721 -7.80 -2.73 -38.20
C PHE A 721 -6.55 -3.57 -38.49
N SER A 722 -5.62 -3.61 -37.54
CA SER A 722 -4.53 -4.56 -37.52
C SER A 722 -5.03 -6.00 -37.36
N ASN A 723 -4.16 -6.98 -37.49
CA ASN A 723 -4.53 -8.38 -37.29
C ASN A 723 -4.93 -8.63 -35.82
N GLU A 724 -4.28 -7.97 -34.87
CA GLU A 724 -4.58 -8.07 -33.44
C GLU A 724 -5.99 -7.49 -33.14
N ALA A 725 -6.34 -6.37 -33.76
CA ALA A 725 -7.68 -5.79 -33.61
C ALA A 725 -8.77 -6.65 -34.27
N LYS A 726 -8.47 -7.29 -35.40
CA LYS A 726 -9.38 -8.25 -36.06
C LYS A 726 -9.62 -9.49 -35.18
N GLU A 727 -8.57 -10.01 -34.55
CA GLU A 727 -8.71 -11.13 -33.62
C GLU A 727 -9.52 -10.73 -32.37
N LEU A 728 -9.31 -9.51 -31.83
CA LEU A 728 -10.14 -8.99 -30.74
C LEU A 728 -11.63 -8.89 -31.14
N LEU A 729 -11.92 -8.38 -32.34
CA LEU A 729 -13.29 -8.34 -32.88
C LEU A 729 -13.89 -9.73 -33.03
N LYS A 730 -13.11 -10.72 -33.47
CA LYS A 730 -13.54 -12.11 -33.63
C LYS A 730 -13.85 -12.74 -32.25
N THR A 731 -12.94 -12.65 -31.28
CA THR A 731 -13.18 -13.18 -29.91
C THR A 731 -14.38 -12.50 -29.26
N GLY A 732 -14.52 -11.18 -29.44
CA GLY A 732 -15.71 -10.44 -29.02
C GLY A 732 -16.99 -10.97 -29.65
N LYS A 733 -16.97 -11.25 -30.96
CA LYS A 733 -18.11 -11.81 -31.71
C LYS A 733 -18.54 -13.16 -31.14
N GLU A 734 -17.60 -14.05 -30.84
CA GLU A 734 -17.91 -15.36 -30.27
C GLU A 734 -18.56 -15.23 -28.87
N LEU A 735 -18.09 -14.34 -28.02
CA LEU A 735 -18.71 -14.07 -26.73
C LEU A 735 -20.14 -13.51 -26.87
N PHE A 736 -20.35 -12.55 -27.78
CA PHE A 736 -21.70 -12.01 -28.05
C PHE A 736 -22.63 -13.08 -28.62
N LYS A 737 -22.16 -13.88 -29.58
CA LYS A 737 -22.95 -15.02 -30.10
C LYS A 737 -23.36 -15.99 -29.00
N TYR A 738 -22.41 -16.36 -28.14
CA TYR A 738 -22.69 -17.25 -27.02
C TYR A 738 -23.74 -16.68 -26.09
N TYR A 739 -23.63 -15.41 -25.74
CA TYR A 739 -24.63 -14.73 -24.94
C TYR A 739 -26.04 -14.84 -25.57
N HIS A 740 -26.14 -14.62 -26.86
CA HIS A 740 -27.43 -14.68 -27.59
C HIS A 740 -28.03 -16.09 -27.72
N THR A 741 -27.32 -17.15 -27.38
CA THR A 741 -27.91 -18.48 -27.21
C THR A 741 -28.76 -18.64 -25.95
N HIS A 742 -28.69 -17.65 -25.03
CA HIS A 742 -29.38 -17.65 -23.74
C HIS A 742 -30.68 -16.84 -23.73
N LYS A 743 -31.35 -16.73 -24.85
CA LYS A 743 -32.56 -15.88 -25.04
C LYS A 743 -33.69 -16.18 -24.04
N GLU A 744 -33.83 -17.43 -23.61
CA GLU A 744 -34.87 -17.85 -22.69
C GLU A 744 -34.54 -17.63 -21.20
N LYS A 745 -33.30 -17.18 -20.88
CA LYS A 745 -32.92 -16.97 -19.49
C LYS A 745 -33.38 -15.61 -18.99
N THR A 746 -33.83 -15.55 -17.75
CA THR A 746 -34.19 -14.30 -17.06
C THR A 746 -33.02 -13.33 -17.05
N GLY A 747 -33.27 -12.07 -17.38
CA GLY A 747 -32.25 -11.01 -17.45
C GLY A 747 -31.56 -10.89 -18.80
N TYR A 748 -31.94 -11.68 -19.81
CA TYR A 748 -31.45 -11.49 -21.16
C TYR A 748 -31.91 -10.16 -21.76
N LEU A 749 -31.01 -9.49 -22.45
CA LEU A 749 -31.24 -8.21 -23.13
C LEU A 749 -30.75 -8.31 -24.57
N VAL A 750 -31.63 -8.09 -25.56
CA VAL A 750 -31.26 -8.20 -26.99
C VAL A 750 -30.17 -7.19 -27.38
N ASN A 751 -30.22 -5.98 -26.84
CA ASN A 751 -29.24 -4.91 -27.12
C ASN A 751 -28.05 -4.90 -26.14
N ALA A 752 -27.75 -6.02 -25.47
CA ALA A 752 -26.74 -6.08 -24.44
C ALA A 752 -25.36 -5.56 -24.91
N SER A 753 -24.74 -4.76 -24.09
CA SER A 753 -23.33 -4.41 -24.23
C SER A 753 -22.43 -5.48 -23.62
N LEU A 754 -21.11 -5.37 -23.78
CA LEU A 754 -20.17 -6.22 -23.06
C LEU A 754 -20.35 -6.10 -21.54
N TYR A 755 -20.68 -4.91 -21.05
CA TYR A 755 -20.94 -4.70 -19.62
C TYR A 755 -22.19 -5.45 -19.14
N ASP A 756 -23.28 -5.41 -19.92
CA ASP A 756 -24.51 -6.16 -19.62
C ASP A 756 -24.27 -7.67 -19.69
N ILE A 757 -23.51 -8.15 -20.69
CA ILE A 757 -23.12 -9.57 -20.83
C ILE A 757 -22.33 -10.05 -19.60
N LYS A 758 -21.37 -9.25 -19.16
CA LYS A 758 -20.61 -9.56 -17.93
C LYS A 758 -21.52 -9.62 -16.71
N GLU A 759 -22.43 -8.66 -16.56
CA GLU A 759 -23.40 -8.67 -15.46
C GLU A 759 -24.30 -9.90 -15.48
N PHE A 760 -24.79 -10.30 -16.67
CA PHE A 760 -25.63 -11.47 -16.85
C PHE A 760 -25.00 -12.77 -16.34
N PHE A 761 -23.71 -13.01 -16.64
CA PHE A 761 -23.01 -14.22 -16.23
C PHE A 761 -22.40 -14.15 -14.84
N GLN A 762 -21.93 -12.99 -14.42
CA GLN A 762 -21.18 -12.82 -13.16
C GLN A 762 -22.10 -12.43 -11.98
N GLY A 763 -23.22 -11.76 -12.26
CA GLY A 763 -24.09 -11.22 -11.23
C GLY A 763 -23.44 -10.06 -10.45
N ARG A 764 -24.16 -9.62 -9.40
CA ARG A 764 -23.69 -8.57 -8.47
C ARG A 764 -23.67 -9.11 -7.05
N ASP A 765 -22.80 -8.54 -6.22
CA ASP A 765 -22.78 -8.81 -4.78
C ASP A 765 -23.90 -8.03 -4.06
N GLU A 766 -24.02 -8.26 -2.75
CA GLU A 766 -25.03 -7.62 -1.88
C GLU A 766 -24.91 -6.08 -1.85
N LYS A 767 -23.74 -5.54 -2.19
CA LYS A 767 -23.48 -4.11 -2.29
C LYS A 767 -23.73 -3.56 -3.70
N GLY A 768 -24.27 -4.36 -4.61
CA GLY A 768 -24.54 -3.99 -5.99
C GLY A 768 -23.30 -3.90 -6.90
N LYS A 769 -22.12 -4.31 -6.45
CA LYS A 769 -20.90 -4.34 -7.25
C LYS A 769 -20.88 -5.61 -8.11
N MET A 770 -20.51 -5.47 -9.40
CA MET A 770 -20.34 -6.63 -10.29
C MET A 770 -19.30 -7.61 -9.73
N ASN A 771 -19.65 -8.88 -9.68
CA ASN A 771 -18.75 -9.93 -9.24
C ASN A 771 -17.57 -10.12 -10.22
N ILE A 772 -16.49 -10.70 -9.72
CA ILE A 772 -15.33 -11.08 -10.54
C ILE A 772 -15.66 -12.29 -11.45
N PRO A 773 -14.97 -12.47 -12.59
CA PRO A 773 -15.24 -13.55 -13.52
C PRO A 773 -15.23 -14.95 -12.92
N SER A 774 -14.38 -15.21 -11.93
CA SER A 774 -14.29 -16.52 -11.25
C SER A 774 -15.57 -16.93 -10.51
N LYS A 775 -16.45 -15.96 -10.17
CA LYS A 775 -17.76 -16.25 -9.55
C LYS A 775 -18.87 -16.61 -10.54
N ALA A 776 -18.63 -16.46 -11.84
CA ALA A 776 -19.58 -16.96 -12.84
C ALA A 776 -19.65 -18.48 -12.78
N LYS A 777 -20.87 -19.02 -12.88
CA LYS A 777 -21.11 -20.49 -12.88
C LYS A 777 -20.90 -21.13 -14.26
N ASP A 778 -20.86 -20.33 -15.31
CA ASP A 778 -20.77 -20.75 -16.69
C ASP A 778 -19.32 -20.86 -17.14
N GLU A 779 -18.78 -22.06 -17.26
CA GLU A 779 -17.37 -22.28 -17.61
C GLU A 779 -17.07 -21.89 -19.07
N HIS A 780 -18.01 -22.05 -19.99
CA HIS A 780 -17.78 -21.66 -21.38
C HIS A 780 -17.69 -20.14 -21.51
N TYR A 781 -18.51 -19.40 -20.77
CA TYR A 781 -18.38 -17.95 -20.66
C TYR A 781 -17.00 -17.52 -20.13
N LYS A 782 -16.47 -18.21 -19.10
CA LYS A 782 -15.14 -17.90 -18.55
C LYS A 782 -14.04 -18.05 -19.60
N ILE A 783 -14.10 -19.13 -20.40
CA ILE A 783 -13.16 -19.38 -21.50
C ILE A 783 -13.24 -18.24 -22.51
N LEU A 784 -14.42 -17.93 -23.03
CA LEU A 784 -14.61 -16.86 -24.02
C LEU A 784 -14.19 -15.48 -23.49
N LEU A 785 -14.46 -15.19 -22.23
CA LEU A 785 -14.04 -13.94 -21.63
C LEU A 785 -12.51 -13.88 -21.45
N ASN A 786 -11.88 -15.00 -21.12
CA ASN A 786 -10.41 -15.08 -21.02
C ASN A 786 -9.76 -14.87 -22.40
N ASP A 787 -10.27 -15.51 -23.45
CA ASP A 787 -9.79 -15.34 -24.82
C ASP A 787 -9.93 -13.87 -25.29
N LEU A 788 -11.06 -13.24 -24.94
CA LEU A 788 -11.28 -11.82 -25.22
C LEU A 788 -10.26 -10.93 -24.49
N ASN A 789 -10.00 -11.18 -23.20
CA ASN A 789 -9.03 -10.41 -22.43
C ASN A 789 -7.61 -10.61 -22.97
N LEU A 790 -7.24 -11.83 -23.35
CA LEU A 790 -5.93 -12.11 -23.96
C LEU A 790 -5.75 -11.38 -25.29
N ALA A 791 -6.77 -11.37 -26.14
CA ALA A 791 -6.74 -10.62 -27.39
C ALA A 791 -6.65 -9.10 -27.15
N LEU A 792 -7.31 -8.60 -26.09
CA LEU A 792 -7.23 -7.20 -25.68
C LEU A 792 -5.81 -6.81 -25.22
N ASP A 793 -5.15 -7.67 -24.44
CA ASP A 793 -3.78 -7.47 -23.97
C ASP A 793 -2.78 -7.50 -25.12
N ILE A 794 -2.97 -8.36 -26.12
CA ILE A 794 -2.15 -8.39 -27.32
C ILE A 794 -2.30 -7.10 -28.12
N LEU A 795 -3.54 -6.60 -28.28
CA LEU A 795 -3.78 -5.31 -28.94
C LEU A 795 -3.20 -4.15 -28.16
N ALA A 796 -3.26 -4.19 -26.81
CA ALA A 796 -2.62 -3.19 -25.95
C ALA A 796 -1.12 -3.08 -26.24
N LYS A 797 -0.41 -4.20 -26.34
CA LYS A 797 1.03 -4.24 -26.69
C LYS A 797 1.34 -3.65 -28.08
N LYS A 798 0.40 -3.74 -29.02
CA LYS A 798 0.51 -3.12 -30.34
C LYS A 798 0.31 -1.60 -30.29
N ILE A 799 -0.59 -1.13 -29.42
CA ILE A 799 -0.90 0.31 -29.26
C ILE A 799 0.21 1.02 -28.45
N GLU A 800 0.77 0.37 -27.44
CA GLU A 800 1.70 0.96 -26.45
C GLU A 800 2.87 1.74 -27.08
N PRO A 801 3.67 1.24 -28.04
CA PRO A 801 4.78 1.99 -28.62
C PRO A 801 4.34 3.30 -29.28
N LYS A 802 3.13 3.31 -29.86
CA LYS A 802 2.54 4.48 -30.52
C LYS A 802 2.18 5.60 -29.55
N ILE A 803 1.90 5.26 -28.28
CA ILE A 803 1.62 6.24 -27.21
C ILE A 803 2.86 7.12 -26.97
N TYR A 804 4.05 6.52 -26.96
CA TYR A 804 5.32 7.23 -26.83
C TYR A 804 5.71 7.95 -28.14
N GLU A 805 5.60 7.28 -29.28
CA GLU A 805 5.89 7.84 -30.60
C GLU A 805 5.10 9.14 -30.87
N TYR A 806 3.82 9.14 -30.49
CA TYR A 806 2.96 10.32 -30.69
C TYR A 806 3.02 11.32 -29.52
N GLY A 807 3.83 11.03 -28.50
CA GLY A 807 4.11 11.93 -27.39
C GLY A 807 2.96 12.08 -26.39
N PHE A 808 2.05 11.11 -26.34
CA PHE A 808 1.04 11.05 -25.28
C PHE A 808 1.66 10.78 -23.90
N LEU A 809 2.79 10.06 -23.89
CA LEU A 809 3.67 9.87 -22.74
C LEU A 809 5.13 10.13 -23.16
N ARG A 810 6.00 10.27 -22.17
CA ARG A 810 7.46 10.37 -22.32
C ARG A 810 8.14 9.15 -21.71
N GLU A 811 9.23 8.71 -22.33
CA GLU A 811 10.12 7.69 -21.77
C GLU A 811 10.94 8.20 -20.60
#